data_3348d0971421b2cfc04d12ef6478794c
#
_entry.id   3348d0971421b2cfc04d12ef6478794c
#
_cell.length_a   1.000
_cell.length_b   1.000
_cell.length_c   1.000
_cell.angle_alpha   90.00
_cell.angle_beta   90.00
_cell.angle_gamma   90.00
#
_symmetry.space_group_name_H-M   'P 1'
#
loop_
_entity.id
_entity.type
_entity.pdbx_description
1 polymer ?
#
loop_
_entity_poly.entity_id
_entity_poly.type
_entity_poly.pdbx_seq_one_letter_code
_entity_poly.pdbx_strand_id
1 'polypeptide(L)'
;MVSVEMAVDVLKGDEVLVTGLASSVKRRNAANAVASVSGEELVGAPVQTLDAALNGKFAGVRVRHNSGAPGGGMSVNLRGVSTITGETQPLYVIDGVIVNNAANQSGIDVVSAATGAGSARPQGQPANRISDFNPNDIESVEVLKGASAAAIYGAKATNGVIIITTKKGQAGKTRVNFSQKFGSSSILKKVGTRDFTYAEAVEQFGASVADQGTRSGDGFKTYDYEDMLYGNTGALSETSLSMSGGSDRTQFYLSTQYLDEKSIVKNRFYERFSGRLNMNHRVSDRFKVASTAYLARTRSDRGITGNDNTNKSYNFSFGFTPNFVDIRQNSDGSWPDHPTNPSNPLHTVAVLTNEETVNRATGSVSADYTVFRTGSSSFSLNSVFSGDYVGQLNEIFSPPELQDEKSKDNPGQSVLSNTHSLNTNVNLNGVFRTTVGDIKSTTTSGLSFETLDWNYSSIMATGMVVTQTNIDQSASTSTLQSRRFQQDRGVFVQQEVQVGDAIYVASSLRGDKSSTLGKTDVYNWYPKVAGSYQFGSMAGVFDNLKVRVAYGQTGNLPPPTAKYTSMSPYXIGGMGGLVSGGVAGFEDVEPERTTETEFGVDFSAFDKMLGVEFTVYNQQVDGLLLQVEEAPSTGFSSKWANAGSMKTDGVELGVTLNPVRSKAFNWLSKTTFYTSKAEITELKVDPYNTGGFATFLGAYRIEKGWDPHTIVGAELDENGNHVKLGNETPDFMMGFNNRVTFGDVSVVAHFDLKKGGQNVNLQELIADLGGTTYDFDDKGVDPEDKLNNGPYRLANLGSITTPYVQDAGYFRLSELSVMYSLPKSILGSANVERVQVGFTGRNLYQNTPYNGWNPDVSQFGNVGVGGSVDTGPYPLAKSMYLSVNVSF
;
A
#
# COMPACT_ATOMS: atom_id res chain seq x y z
N MET A 1 -24.08 -43.98 12.38
CA MET A 1 -23.64 -42.75 11.74
C MET A 1 -22.30 -43.00 11.06
N VAL A 2 -22.26 -42.81 9.76
CA VAL A 2 -20.99 -42.89 9.03
C VAL A 2 -20.22 -41.61 9.29
N SER A 3 -19.08 -41.72 9.91
CA SER A 3 -18.20 -40.57 10.11
C SER A 3 -17.39 -40.40 8.84
N VAL A 4 -17.65 -39.32 8.10
CA VAL A 4 -16.86 -39.01 6.92
C VAL A 4 -15.76 -38.03 7.35
N GLU A 5 -14.53 -38.45 7.27
CA GLU A 5 -13.39 -37.58 7.47
C GLU A 5 -13.06 -36.90 6.14
N MET A 6 -13.21 -35.59 6.08
CA MET A 6 -12.90 -34.84 4.88
C MET A 6 -11.47 -34.30 4.97
N ALA A 7 -10.67 -34.65 3.98
CA ALA A 7 -9.31 -34.10 3.88
C ALA A 7 -9.36 -32.65 3.43
N VAL A 8 -8.44 -31.84 3.94
CA VAL A 8 -8.29 -30.46 3.49
C VAL A 8 -7.88 -30.48 2.01
N ASP A 9 -8.61 -29.71 1.18
CA ASP A 9 -8.21 -29.54 -0.21
C ASP A 9 -7.10 -28.50 -0.26
N VAL A 10 -5.86 -28.95 -0.35
CA VAL A 10 -4.68 -28.07 -0.31
C VAL A 10 -4.62 -27.10 -1.49
N LEU A 11 -5.33 -27.42 -2.59
CA LEU A 11 -5.41 -26.52 -3.75
C LEU A 11 -6.71 -25.73 -3.78
N LYS A 12 -7.64 -26.01 -2.85
CA LYS A 12 -8.96 -25.35 -2.80
C LYS A 12 -9.69 -25.41 -4.17
N GLY A 13 -9.65 -26.57 -4.81
CA GLY A 13 -10.12 -26.73 -6.19
C GLY A 13 -11.58 -26.37 -6.43
N ASP A 14 -12.44 -26.54 -5.43
CA ASP A 14 -13.86 -26.18 -5.55
C ASP A 14 -14.15 -24.74 -5.13
N GLU A 15 -13.17 -23.99 -4.65
CA GLU A 15 -13.34 -22.57 -4.35
C GLU A 15 -13.72 -21.81 -5.63
N VAL A 16 -14.71 -20.93 -5.52
CA VAL A 16 -15.15 -20.12 -6.66
C VAL A 16 -14.43 -18.77 -6.58
N LEU A 17 -13.69 -18.45 -7.62
CA LEU A 17 -12.93 -17.20 -7.73
C LEU A 17 -13.74 -16.20 -8.54
N VAL A 18 -13.85 -14.97 -8.04
CA VAL A 18 -14.40 -13.87 -8.83
C VAL A 18 -13.28 -13.37 -9.75
N THR A 19 -13.49 -13.46 -11.05
CA THR A 19 -12.44 -13.18 -12.02
C THR A 19 -12.69 -11.92 -12.85
N GLY A 20 -13.76 -11.19 -12.55
CA GLY A 20 -14.03 -9.94 -13.26
C GLY A 20 -15.49 -9.57 -13.26
N LEU A 21 -15.85 -8.74 -14.22
CA LEU A 21 -17.21 -8.20 -14.36
C LEU A 21 -18.18 -9.34 -14.68
N ALA A 22 -19.06 -9.66 -13.76
CA ALA A 22 -20.10 -10.69 -13.93
C ALA A 22 -19.54 -12.10 -14.23
N SER A 23 -18.28 -12.38 -13.86
CA SER A 23 -17.69 -13.68 -14.12
C SER A 23 -17.06 -14.28 -12.86
N SER A 24 -17.11 -15.59 -12.78
CA SER A 24 -16.47 -16.36 -11.74
C SER A 24 -16.16 -17.77 -12.27
N VAL A 25 -15.14 -18.39 -11.69
CA VAL A 25 -14.67 -19.71 -12.13
C VAL A 25 -14.21 -20.51 -10.91
N LYS A 26 -14.42 -21.81 -10.92
CA LYS A 26 -13.84 -22.66 -9.88
C LYS A 26 -12.31 -22.66 -10.03
N ARG A 27 -11.60 -22.63 -8.92
CA ARG A 27 -10.14 -22.59 -8.93
C ARG A 27 -9.54 -23.74 -9.77
N ARG A 28 -10.14 -24.93 -9.70
CA ARG A 28 -9.65 -26.07 -10.49
C ARG A 28 -9.62 -25.78 -11.98
N ASN A 29 -10.52 -24.92 -12.46
CA ASN A 29 -10.63 -24.56 -13.88
C ASN A 29 -9.93 -23.28 -14.24
N ALA A 30 -9.46 -22.50 -13.26
CA ALA A 30 -8.85 -21.18 -13.54
C ALA A 30 -7.61 -21.33 -14.41
N ALA A 31 -7.57 -20.58 -15.50
CA ALA A 31 -6.46 -20.59 -16.44
C ALA A 31 -5.40 -19.55 -16.12
N ASN A 32 -5.69 -18.64 -15.19
CA ASN A 32 -4.75 -17.65 -14.70
C ASN A 32 -4.34 -17.96 -13.26
N ALA A 33 -3.20 -17.41 -12.85
CA ALA A 33 -2.80 -17.46 -11.45
C ALA A 33 -3.56 -16.39 -10.66
N VAL A 34 -4.74 -16.75 -10.18
CA VAL A 34 -5.56 -15.89 -9.32
C VAL A 34 -5.33 -16.32 -7.88
N ALA A 35 -4.82 -15.41 -7.07
CA ALA A 35 -4.64 -15.64 -5.64
C ALA A 35 -5.93 -15.29 -4.91
N SER A 36 -6.27 -16.06 -3.89
CA SER A 36 -7.50 -15.86 -3.13
C SER A 36 -7.27 -16.16 -1.66
N VAL A 37 -7.92 -15.38 -0.80
CA VAL A 37 -7.92 -15.62 0.64
C VAL A 37 -9.31 -15.29 1.18
N SER A 38 -9.78 -16.10 2.14
CA SER A 38 -11.06 -15.82 2.82
C SER A 38 -10.86 -14.70 3.83
N GLY A 39 -11.96 -14.01 4.15
CA GLY A 39 -11.93 -12.98 5.17
C GLY A 39 -11.49 -13.52 6.51
N GLU A 40 -11.87 -14.74 6.85
CA GLU A 40 -11.48 -15.40 8.09
C GLU A 40 -9.95 -15.60 8.16
N GLU A 41 -9.33 -16.02 7.05
CA GLU A 41 -7.88 -16.15 6.97
C GLU A 41 -7.17 -14.80 7.02
N LEU A 42 -7.80 -13.78 6.42
CA LEU A 42 -7.23 -12.45 6.31
C LEU A 42 -7.18 -11.76 7.67
N VAL A 43 -8.28 -11.80 8.42
CA VAL A 43 -8.41 -11.10 9.71
C VAL A 43 -8.36 -12.05 10.91
N GLY A 44 -7.77 -13.21 10.75
CA GLY A 44 -7.52 -14.13 11.85
C GLY A 44 -6.70 -13.47 12.95
N ALA A 45 -5.85 -12.51 12.58
CA ALA A 45 -5.17 -11.62 13.51
C ALA A 45 -5.70 -10.20 13.29
N PRO A 46 -5.87 -9.39 14.34
CA PRO A 46 -6.32 -8.02 14.16
C PRO A 46 -5.40 -7.22 13.25
N VAL A 47 -5.98 -6.53 12.27
CA VAL A 47 -5.26 -5.61 11.39
C VAL A 47 -6.04 -4.31 11.32
N GLN A 48 -5.33 -3.20 11.23
CA GLN A 48 -5.96 -1.89 11.15
C GLN A 48 -6.47 -1.61 9.74
N THR A 49 -5.72 -2.05 8.73
CA THR A 49 -6.01 -1.71 7.33
C THR A 49 -6.00 -2.96 6.48
N LEU A 50 -6.71 -2.90 5.36
CA LEU A 50 -6.82 -4.02 4.44
C LEU A 50 -5.48 -4.39 3.79
N ASP A 51 -4.72 -3.39 3.35
CA ASP A 51 -3.43 -3.66 2.71
C ASP A 51 -2.43 -4.29 3.69
N ALA A 52 -2.48 -3.92 4.97
CA ALA A 52 -1.68 -4.59 5.99
C ALA A 52 -2.02 -6.08 6.10
N ALA A 53 -3.31 -6.41 5.94
CA ALA A 53 -3.77 -7.80 6.02
C ALA A 53 -3.27 -8.65 4.86
N LEU A 54 -2.96 -8.05 3.71
CA LEU A 54 -2.49 -8.78 2.52
C LEU A 54 -1.01 -9.16 2.60
N ASN A 55 -0.27 -8.54 3.50
CA ASN A 55 1.19 -8.67 3.53
C ASN A 55 1.63 -10.10 3.78
N GLY A 56 2.47 -10.64 2.91
CA GLY A 56 3.03 -11.99 3.03
C GLY A 56 2.09 -13.13 2.72
N LYS A 57 0.84 -12.87 2.35
CA LYS A 57 -0.15 -13.92 2.14
C LYS A 57 -0.09 -14.53 0.74
N PHE A 58 0.48 -13.82 -0.23
CA PHE A 58 0.44 -14.22 -1.64
C PHE A 58 1.81 -14.10 -2.29
N ALA A 59 2.15 -15.07 -3.15
CA ALA A 59 3.30 -14.96 -4.04
C ALA A 59 3.04 -13.83 -5.05
N GLY A 60 4.05 -12.99 -5.29
CA GLY A 60 3.95 -11.89 -6.27
C GLY A 60 3.27 -10.64 -5.75
N VAL A 61 2.89 -10.61 -4.48
CA VAL A 61 2.28 -9.42 -3.86
C VAL A 61 3.26 -8.87 -2.83
N ARG A 62 3.75 -7.65 -3.09
CA ARG A 62 4.67 -6.97 -2.19
C ARG A 62 3.95 -5.79 -1.54
N VAL A 63 3.94 -5.75 -0.23
CA VAL A 63 3.33 -4.66 0.55
C VAL A 63 4.44 -3.97 1.34
N ARG A 64 4.57 -2.64 1.16
CA ARG A 64 5.56 -1.83 1.87
C ARG A 64 4.85 -0.71 2.60
N HIS A 65 5.40 -0.32 3.75
CA HIS A 65 4.84 0.80 4.52
C HIS A 65 5.40 2.12 3.99
N ASN A 66 4.52 3.08 3.73
CA ASN A 66 4.93 4.46 3.43
C ASN A 66 5.48 5.11 4.69
N SER A 67 4.87 4.78 5.82
CA SER A 67 5.38 5.13 7.15
C SER A 67 4.80 4.14 8.16
N GLY A 68 5.37 4.08 9.35
CA GLY A 68 4.84 3.27 10.46
C GLY A 68 3.76 3.96 11.28
N ALA A 69 3.31 5.13 10.86
CA ALA A 69 2.29 5.90 11.59
C ALA A 69 0.97 5.14 11.68
N PRO A 70 0.18 5.39 12.72
CA PRO A 70 -1.15 4.74 12.82
C PRO A 70 -2.03 5.14 11.64
N GLY A 71 -2.66 4.15 11.01
CA GLY A 71 -3.43 4.37 9.78
C GLY A 71 -2.59 4.88 8.62
N GLY A 72 -1.28 4.68 8.69
CA GLY A 72 -0.35 5.11 7.66
C GLY A 72 -0.54 4.34 6.36
N GLY A 73 -0.15 4.97 5.24
CA GLY A 73 -0.33 4.38 3.93
C GLY A 73 0.62 3.23 3.66
N MET A 74 0.24 2.46 2.67
CA MET A 74 1.05 1.33 2.20
C MET A 74 1.08 1.32 0.69
N SER A 75 2.19 0.82 0.14
CA SER A 75 2.36 0.57 -1.29
C SER A 75 2.18 -0.90 -1.54
N VAL A 76 1.23 -1.24 -2.43
CA VAL A 76 0.98 -2.61 -2.85
C VAL A 76 1.39 -2.73 -4.31
N ASN A 77 2.28 -3.67 -4.61
CA ASN A 77 2.73 -3.93 -5.97
C ASN A 77 2.49 -5.40 -6.31
N LEU A 78 1.89 -5.64 -7.48
CA LEU A 78 1.60 -6.97 -7.98
C LEU A 78 2.53 -7.26 -9.15
N ARG A 79 3.43 -8.25 -8.99
CA ARG A 79 4.41 -8.64 -10.01
C ARG A 79 5.34 -7.49 -10.43
N GLY A 80 5.73 -6.65 -9.45
CA GLY A 80 6.63 -5.53 -9.70
C GLY A 80 5.92 -4.28 -10.16
N VAL A 81 6.65 -3.41 -10.82
CA VAL A 81 6.19 -2.09 -11.25
C VAL A 81 6.13 -2.06 -12.78
N SER A 82 5.03 -1.60 -13.34
CA SER A 82 4.80 -1.55 -14.79
C SER A 82 4.73 -0.13 -15.34
N THR A 83 5.28 0.84 -14.60
CA THR A 83 5.35 2.24 -15.04
C THR A 83 6.57 2.89 -14.39
N ILE A 84 7.14 3.89 -15.05
CA ILE A 84 8.27 4.65 -14.50
C ILE A 84 7.75 5.86 -13.69
N THR A 85 6.77 6.57 -14.22
CA THR A 85 6.30 7.84 -13.65
C THR A 85 4.88 7.78 -13.08
N GLY A 86 4.10 6.75 -13.43
CA GLY A 86 2.68 6.68 -13.09
C GLY A 86 2.40 6.09 -11.73
N GLU A 87 1.12 5.98 -11.42
CA GLU A 87 0.63 5.29 -10.22
C GLU A 87 0.91 3.80 -10.32
N THR A 88 1.38 3.21 -9.22
CA THR A 88 1.73 1.78 -9.18
C THR A 88 0.73 0.95 -8.37
N GLN A 89 -0.34 1.55 -7.88
CA GLN A 89 -1.33 0.83 -7.09
C GLN A 89 -2.21 -0.06 -7.94
N PRO A 90 -2.60 -1.23 -7.44
CA PRO A 90 -3.63 -2.02 -8.12
C PRO A 90 -4.98 -1.32 -8.05
N LEU A 91 -5.86 -1.70 -8.96
CA LEU A 91 -7.26 -1.26 -8.94
C LEU A 91 -7.97 -2.04 -7.83
N TYR A 92 -8.70 -1.33 -6.95
CA TYR A 92 -9.50 -1.98 -5.91
C TYR A 92 -10.97 -1.96 -6.30
N VAL A 93 -11.60 -3.13 -6.26
CA VAL A 93 -13.02 -3.29 -6.56
C VAL A 93 -13.70 -3.95 -5.36
N ILE A 94 -14.62 -3.25 -4.72
CA ILE A 94 -15.34 -3.77 -3.53
C ILE A 94 -16.81 -3.93 -3.90
N ASP A 95 -17.29 -5.17 -3.95
CA ASP A 95 -18.67 -5.50 -4.32
C ASP A 95 -19.09 -4.84 -5.64
N GLY A 96 -18.16 -4.80 -6.60
CA GLY A 96 -18.41 -4.19 -7.90
C GLY A 96 -18.16 -2.67 -7.96
N VAL A 97 -17.83 -2.04 -6.83
CA VAL A 97 -17.53 -0.61 -6.78
C VAL A 97 -16.04 -0.41 -6.99
N ILE A 98 -15.65 0.35 -8.00
CA ILE A 98 -14.26 0.79 -8.16
C ILE A 98 -14.03 1.90 -7.16
N VAL A 99 -13.16 1.65 -6.17
CA VAL A 99 -12.95 2.59 -5.07
C VAL A 99 -11.68 3.41 -5.29
N ASN A 100 -11.74 4.67 -4.87
CA ASN A 100 -10.62 5.58 -4.94
C ASN A 100 -9.63 5.25 -3.81
N ASN A 101 -8.40 4.91 -4.19
CA ASN A 101 -7.33 4.61 -3.23
C ASN A 101 -6.22 5.66 -3.25
N ALA A 102 -6.44 6.81 -3.87
CA ALA A 102 -5.41 7.84 -3.99
C ALA A 102 -5.01 8.38 -2.61
N ALA A 103 -3.73 8.69 -2.46
CA ALA A 103 -3.22 9.43 -1.31
C ALA A 103 -3.33 10.92 -1.62
N ASN A 104 -4.18 11.62 -0.91
CA ASN A 104 -4.40 13.05 -1.12
C ASN A 104 -3.42 13.87 -0.30
N GLN A 105 -3.02 15.03 -0.82
CA GLN A 105 -2.09 15.92 -0.13
C GLN A 105 -2.74 16.46 1.15
N SER A 106 -1.96 16.47 2.23
CA SER A 106 -2.42 17.02 3.51
C SER A 106 -2.07 18.51 3.67
N GLY A 107 -0.98 18.93 3.05
CA GLY A 107 -0.41 20.26 3.27
C GLY A 107 0.77 20.28 4.21
N ILE A 108 1.13 19.14 4.81
CA ILE A 108 2.26 19.08 5.76
C ILE A 108 3.58 19.47 5.09
N ASP A 109 3.72 19.24 3.81
CA ASP A 109 4.93 19.57 3.05
C ASP A 109 5.20 21.08 3.02
N VAL A 110 4.18 21.91 3.26
CA VAL A 110 4.35 23.35 3.40
C VAL A 110 5.05 23.66 4.72
N VAL A 111 4.61 23.01 5.81
CA VAL A 111 5.17 23.24 7.14
C VAL A 111 6.61 22.75 7.23
N SER A 112 6.93 21.64 6.59
CA SER A 112 8.30 21.12 6.53
C SER A 112 9.15 21.78 5.44
N ALA A 113 8.54 22.62 4.59
CA ALA A 113 9.18 23.22 3.40
C ALA A 113 9.70 22.15 2.42
N ALA A 114 9.16 20.94 2.47
CA ALA A 114 9.62 19.84 1.60
C ALA A 114 9.27 20.10 0.13
N THR A 115 8.20 20.83 -0.14
CA THR A 115 7.81 21.18 -1.50
C THR A 115 8.86 22.02 -2.23
N GLY A 116 9.73 22.69 -1.50
CA GLY A 116 10.81 23.47 -2.07
C GLY A 116 12.03 22.66 -2.48
N ALA A 117 12.05 21.36 -2.21
CA ALA A 117 13.25 20.53 -2.40
C ALA A 117 13.42 19.98 -3.83
N GLY A 118 12.54 20.33 -4.77
CA GLY A 118 12.67 19.93 -6.16
C GLY A 118 12.03 18.59 -6.52
N SER A 119 11.55 17.81 -5.57
CA SER A 119 10.84 16.57 -5.88
C SER A 119 9.37 16.87 -6.19
N ALA A 120 8.87 16.30 -7.28
CA ALA A 120 7.46 16.41 -7.64
C ALA A 120 6.58 15.38 -6.90
N ARG A 121 7.20 14.49 -6.14
CA ARG A 121 6.48 13.38 -5.47
C ARG A 121 6.02 13.79 -4.08
N PRO A 122 4.90 13.21 -3.58
CA PRO A 122 4.50 13.45 -2.19
C PRO A 122 5.60 13.03 -1.22
N GLN A 123 5.88 13.86 -0.23
CA GLN A 123 6.97 13.63 0.72
C GLN A 123 6.51 13.60 2.17
N GLY A 124 5.24 13.90 2.42
CA GLY A 124 4.67 13.99 3.75
C GLY A 124 3.75 12.82 4.08
N GLN A 125 4.29 11.63 4.28
CA GLN A 125 3.56 10.46 4.77
C GLN A 125 2.27 10.18 3.96
N PRO A 126 2.36 9.86 2.66
CA PRO A 126 1.14 9.62 1.89
C PRO A 126 0.34 8.43 2.47
N ALA A 127 -0.93 8.67 2.79
CA ALA A 127 -1.83 7.66 3.37
C ALA A 127 -2.94 7.38 2.36
N ASN A 128 -2.92 6.20 1.78
CA ASN A 128 -3.89 5.81 0.77
C ASN A 128 -5.25 5.45 1.40
N ARG A 129 -6.31 5.61 0.62
CA ARG A 129 -7.68 5.61 1.15
C ARG A 129 -8.26 4.22 1.37
N ILE A 130 -7.59 3.14 0.99
CA ILE A 130 -8.08 1.80 1.33
C ILE A 130 -8.11 1.57 2.85
N SER A 131 -7.33 2.35 3.60
CA SER A 131 -7.34 2.30 5.06
C SER A 131 -8.68 2.70 5.67
N ASP A 132 -9.54 3.37 4.91
CA ASP A 132 -10.85 3.78 5.39
C ASP A 132 -11.81 2.60 5.57
N PHE A 133 -11.53 1.43 4.96
CA PHE A 133 -12.43 0.28 4.99
C PHE A 133 -12.14 -0.64 6.17
N ASN A 134 -13.21 -1.22 6.70
CA ASN A 134 -13.17 -2.15 7.82
C ASN A 134 -12.82 -3.55 7.32
N PRO A 135 -11.63 -4.09 7.64
CA PRO A 135 -11.27 -5.44 7.17
C PRO A 135 -12.18 -6.54 7.70
N ASN A 136 -12.86 -6.33 8.80
CA ASN A 136 -13.75 -7.34 9.40
C ASN A 136 -14.99 -7.61 8.56
N ASP A 137 -15.32 -6.73 7.61
CA ASP A 137 -16.47 -6.91 6.72
C ASP A 137 -16.19 -7.83 5.53
N ILE A 138 -14.95 -8.29 5.37
CA ILE A 138 -14.52 -8.99 4.15
C ILE A 138 -14.90 -10.47 4.22
N GLU A 139 -15.51 -10.96 3.14
CA GLU A 139 -15.78 -12.38 2.93
C GLU A 139 -14.62 -13.05 2.21
N SER A 140 -14.11 -12.41 1.14
CA SER A 140 -12.99 -12.94 0.36
C SER A 140 -12.28 -11.83 -0.38
N VAL A 141 -11.01 -12.09 -0.70
CA VAL A 141 -10.20 -11.23 -1.56
C VAL A 141 -9.61 -12.10 -2.66
N GLU A 142 -9.80 -11.67 -3.91
CA GLU A 142 -9.15 -12.26 -5.07
C GLU A 142 -8.17 -11.25 -5.65
N VAL A 143 -6.96 -11.73 -5.98
CA VAL A 143 -5.91 -10.86 -6.52
C VAL A 143 -5.61 -11.30 -7.95
N LEU A 144 -5.94 -10.43 -8.91
CA LEU A 144 -5.62 -10.62 -10.33
C LEU A 144 -4.27 -9.94 -10.57
N LYS A 145 -3.21 -10.72 -10.52
CA LYS A 145 -1.85 -10.18 -10.36
C LYS A 145 -1.26 -9.56 -11.61
N GLY A 146 -1.64 -10.03 -12.78
CA GLY A 146 -1.01 -9.59 -14.01
C GLY A 146 -1.98 -9.30 -15.13
N ALA A 147 -1.46 -8.80 -16.24
CA ALA A 147 -2.28 -8.41 -17.39
C ALA A 147 -3.11 -9.56 -17.95
N SER A 148 -2.58 -10.78 -17.91
CA SER A 148 -3.31 -11.95 -18.39
C SER A 148 -4.56 -12.25 -17.58
N ALA A 149 -4.56 -11.91 -16.29
CA ALA A 149 -5.74 -12.08 -15.43
C ALA A 149 -6.64 -10.84 -15.45
N ALA A 150 -6.07 -9.66 -15.51
CA ALA A 150 -6.76 -8.39 -15.28
C ALA A 150 -7.30 -7.74 -16.56
N ALA A 151 -7.11 -8.36 -17.75
CA ALA A 151 -7.42 -7.75 -19.04
C ALA A 151 -8.87 -7.27 -19.16
N ILE A 152 -9.80 -7.93 -18.48
CA ILE A 152 -11.22 -7.55 -18.54
C ILE A 152 -11.48 -6.17 -17.93
N TYR A 153 -10.55 -5.67 -17.10
CA TYR A 153 -10.63 -4.31 -16.54
C TYR A 153 -9.90 -3.26 -17.40
N GLY A 154 -9.19 -3.68 -18.43
CA GLY A 154 -8.70 -2.84 -19.52
C GLY A 154 -7.70 -1.78 -19.16
N ALA A 155 -8.01 -0.54 -19.53
CA ALA A 155 -7.06 0.59 -19.55
C ALA A 155 -6.58 1.05 -18.16
N LYS A 156 -7.11 0.51 -17.08
CA LYS A 156 -6.73 0.89 -15.71
C LYS A 156 -6.13 -0.28 -14.91
N ALA A 157 -5.86 -1.40 -15.57
CA ALA A 157 -5.55 -2.64 -14.86
C ALA A 157 -4.09 -3.09 -14.98
N THR A 158 -3.20 -2.22 -15.46
CA THR A 158 -1.79 -2.60 -15.63
C THR A 158 -1.12 -3.05 -14.34
N ASN A 159 -1.55 -2.48 -13.19
CA ASN A 159 -0.98 -2.80 -11.88
C ASN A 159 -1.71 -3.95 -11.20
N GLY A 160 -2.62 -4.64 -11.93
CA GLY A 160 -3.44 -5.70 -11.38
C GLY A 160 -4.72 -5.19 -10.73
N VAL A 161 -5.53 -6.12 -10.25
CA VAL A 161 -6.82 -5.81 -9.63
C VAL A 161 -6.98 -6.61 -8.35
N ILE A 162 -7.42 -5.96 -7.29
CA ILE A 162 -7.79 -6.61 -6.03
C ILE A 162 -9.30 -6.53 -5.91
N ILE A 163 -9.95 -7.69 -5.98
CA ILE A 163 -11.41 -7.81 -5.91
C ILE A 163 -11.77 -8.24 -4.50
N ILE A 164 -12.59 -7.44 -3.84
CA ILE A 164 -13.01 -7.67 -2.46
C ILE A 164 -14.52 -7.92 -2.46
N THR A 165 -14.90 -9.04 -1.89
CA THR A 165 -16.30 -9.38 -1.66
C THR A 165 -16.59 -9.25 -0.18
N THR A 166 -17.60 -8.48 0.19
CA THR A 166 -17.95 -8.31 1.59
C THR A 166 -19.02 -9.32 2.01
N LYS A 167 -19.14 -9.50 3.31
CA LYS A 167 -20.06 -10.47 3.92
C LYS A 167 -21.50 -10.17 3.55
N LYS A 168 -22.28 -11.21 3.34
CA LYS A 168 -23.68 -11.13 2.94
C LYS A 168 -24.54 -11.85 3.96
N GLY A 169 -25.82 -11.53 3.95
CA GLY A 169 -26.79 -12.27 4.76
C GLY A 169 -27.08 -13.65 4.19
N GLN A 170 -27.60 -14.50 5.03
CA GLN A 170 -28.06 -15.83 4.67
C GLN A 170 -29.46 -16.02 5.23
N ALA A 171 -30.27 -16.81 4.53
CA ALA A 171 -31.60 -17.13 5.03
C ALA A 171 -31.49 -17.92 6.33
N GLY A 172 -32.34 -17.60 7.28
CA GLY A 172 -32.39 -18.29 8.57
C GLY A 172 -32.41 -17.32 9.75
N LYS A 173 -32.23 -17.90 10.92
CA LYS A 173 -32.19 -17.16 12.19
C LYS A 173 -31.11 -16.07 12.14
N THR A 174 -31.45 -14.92 12.68
CA THR A 174 -30.47 -13.81 12.79
C THR A 174 -29.34 -14.23 13.72
N ARG A 175 -28.11 -14.09 13.23
CA ARG A 175 -26.90 -14.31 13.99
C ARG A 175 -26.27 -12.97 14.34
N VAL A 176 -25.82 -12.86 15.57
CA VAL A 176 -25.17 -11.65 16.09
C VAL A 176 -23.74 -12.02 16.50
N ASN A 177 -22.78 -11.27 16.03
CA ASN A 177 -21.37 -11.47 16.42
C ASN A 177 -20.86 -10.18 17.06
N PHE A 178 -20.24 -10.32 18.23
CA PHE A 178 -19.62 -9.23 18.95
C PHE A 178 -18.15 -9.55 19.13
N SER A 179 -17.30 -8.56 18.89
CA SER A 179 -15.85 -8.71 19.08
C SER A 179 -15.29 -7.50 19.82
N GLN A 180 -14.48 -7.77 20.82
CA GLN A 180 -13.73 -6.74 21.54
C GLN A 180 -12.26 -7.13 21.54
N LYS A 181 -11.41 -6.18 21.15
CA LYS A 181 -9.95 -6.35 21.16
C LYS A 181 -9.33 -5.22 21.96
N PHE A 182 -8.35 -5.56 22.78
CA PHE A 182 -7.54 -4.59 23.52
C PHE A 182 -6.07 -4.93 23.26
N GLY A 183 -5.27 -3.91 23.08
CA GLY A 183 -3.89 -4.16 22.80
C GLY A 183 -3.01 -2.96 23.03
N SER A 184 -1.75 -3.13 22.69
CA SER A 184 -0.77 -2.06 22.75
C SER A 184 0.26 -2.23 21.66
N SER A 185 0.89 -1.12 21.31
CA SER A 185 1.99 -1.11 20.35
C SER A 185 3.20 -0.40 20.94
N SER A 186 4.38 -0.81 20.49
CA SER A 186 5.64 -0.20 20.86
C SER A 186 6.59 -0.27 19.67
N ILE A 187 7.66 0.53 19.71
CA ILE A 187 8.61 0.55 18.59
C ILE A 187 9.22 -0.83 18.34
N LEU A 188 9.33 -1.22 17.08
CA LEU A 188 9.88 -2.53 16.70
C LEU A 188 11.40 -2.57 16.81
N LYS A 189 12.08 -1.50 16.33
CA LYS A 189 13.54 -1.44 16.26
C LYS A 189 13.99 -0.03 16.55
N LYS A 190 15.01 0.12 17.39
CA LYS A 190 15.71 1.39 17.61
C LYS A 190 17.00 1.41 16.77
N VAL A 191 17.41 2.58 16.31
CA VAL A 191 18.66 2.74 15.59
C VAL A 191 19.82 3.17 16.49
N GLY A 192 19.52 3.81 17.62
CA GLY A 192 20.53 4.26 18.55
C GLY A 192 21.13 5.61 18.17
N THR A 193 22.04 6.08 19.01
CA THR A 193 22.68 7.38 18.83
C THR A 193 24.09 7.33 19.42
N ARG A 194 24.93 8.27 18.99
CA ARG A 194 26.32 8.42 19.44
C ARG A 194 26.38 8.84 20.90
N ASP A 195 27.28 8.21 21.67
CA ASP A 195 27.69 8.69 22.99
C ASP A 195 28.95 9.54 22.82
N PHE A 196 29.11 10.56 23.65
CA PHE A 196 30.19 11.54 23.50
C PHE A 196 31.06 11.57 24.74
N THR A 197 32.36 11.61 24.54
CA THR A 197 33.28 12.21 25.52
C THR A 197 33.18 13.73 25.44
N TYR A 198 33.66 14.41 26.45
CA TYR A 198 33.67 15.89 26.43
C TYR A 198 34.48 16.43 25.23
N ALA A 199 35.63 15.79 24.97
CA ALA A 199 36.49 16.23 23.87
C ALA A 199 35.78 16.12 22.52
N GLU A 200 35.07 15.00 22.29
CA GLU A 200 34.30 14.80 21.06
C GLU A 200 33.16 15.80 20.94
N ALA A 201 32.49 16.11 22.06
CA ALA A 201 31.41 17.09 22.07
C ALA A 201 31.92 18.49 21.72
N VAL A 202 33.10 18.87 22.28
CA VAL A 202 33.72 20.14 21.95
C VAL A 202 34.12 20.18 20.47
N GLU A 203 34.72 19.10 19.96
CA GLU A 203 35.12 19.02 18.56
C GLU A 203 33.93 19.16 17.63
N GLN A 204 32.82 18.50 17.96
CA GLN A 204 31.65 18.44 17.08
C GLN A 204 30.80 19.71 17.18
N PHE A 205 30.59 20.25 18.37
CA PHE A 205 29.58 21.29 18.62
C PHE A 205 30.16 22.57 19.26
N GLY A 206 31.42 22.53 19.68
CA GLY A 206 32.05 23.66 20.42
C GLY A 206 31.80 23.56 21.91
N ALA A 207 32.67 24.27 22.66
CA ALA A 207 32.64 24.24 24.13
C ALA A 207 31.32 24.76 24.69
N SER A 208 30.72 25.77 24.05
CA SER A 208 29.46 26.37 24.57
C SER A 208 28.29 25.40 24.57
N VAL A 209 28.29 24.41 23.65
CA VAL A 209 27.27 23.36 23.64
C VAL A 209 27.70 22.25 24.60
N ALA A 210 28.96 21.82 24.57
CA ALA A 210 29.45 20.76 25.46
C ALA A 210 29.26 21.11 26.93
N ASP A 211 29.44 22.37 27.30
CA ASP A 211 29.30 22.85 28.70
C ASP A 211 27.83 22.82 29.19
N GLN A 212 26.88 22.68 28.31
CA GLN A 212 25.47 22.48 28.70
C GLN A 212 25.17 21.07 29.20
N GLY A 213 26.00 20.08 28.83
CA GLY A 213 25.84 18.69 29.29
C GLY A 213 26.29 18.52 30.73
N THR A 214 25.59 17.65 31.47
CA THR A 214 26.02 17.29 32.85
C THR A 214 27.14 16.25 32.75
N ARG A 215 28.33 16.60 33.25
CA ARG A 215 29.51 15.70 33.15
C ARG A 215 29.30 14.41 33.93
N SER A 216 29.79 13.31 33.37
CA SER A 216 29.82 12.01 34.02
C SER A 216 31.05 11.23 33.52
N GLY A 217 32.04 11.10 34.35
CA GLY A 217 33.37 10.57 33.96
C GLY A 217 33.99 11.47 32.89
N ASP A 218 34.50 10.87 31.81
CA ASP A 218 35.06 11.64 30.67
C ASP A 218 33.96 12.02 29.64
N GLY A 219 32.73 11.58 29.87
CA GLY A 219 31.59 11.91 29.04
C GLY A 219 30.48 12.65 29.77
N PHE A 220 29.26 12.24 29.60
CA PHE A 220 28.06 12.97 30.04
C PHE A 220 26.99 12.02 30.60
N LYS A 221 26.11 12.59 31.42
CA LYS A 221 24.79 12.04 31.64
C LYS A 221 24.00 12.09 30.30
N THR A 222 23.43 10.97 29.89
CA THR A 222 22.77 10.89 28.59
C THR A 222 21.25 10.76 28.73
N TYR A 223 20.56 11.13 27.66
CA TYR A 223 19.10 11.09 27.54
C TYR A 223 18.76 10.27 26.29
N ASP A 224 17.82 9.32 26.43
CA ASP A 224 17.39 8.49 25.31
C ASP A 224 16.26 9.20 24.54
N TYR A 225 16.66 10.09 23.61
CA TYR A 225 15.70 10.87 22.83
C TYR A 225 14.92 10.00 21.83
N GLU A 226 15.50 8.90 21.37
CA GLU A 226 14.76 7.96 20.55
C GLU A 226 13.57 7.39 21.32
N ASP A 227 13.80 7.04 22.59
CA ASP A 227 12.73 6.56 23.44
C ASP A 227 11.71 7.65 23.77
N MET A 228 12.20 8.88 24.04
CA MET A 228 11.29 10.00 24.33
C MET A 228 10.39 10.35 23.16
N LEU A 229 10.89 10.21 21.92
CA LEU A 229 10.09 10.51 20.72
C LEU A 229 9.21 9.34 20.30
N TYR A 230 9.74 8.11 20.31
CA TYR A 230 9.10 6.95 19.68
C TYR A 230 8.82 5.80 20.64
N GLY A 231 9.16 5.96 21.91
CA GLY A 231 9.04 4.88 22.88
C GLY A 231 7.71 4.83 23.62
N ASN A 232 6.75 5.63 23.25
CA ASN A 232 5.43 5.58 23.87
C ASN A 232 4.78 4.22 23.62
N THR A 233 4.14 3.63 24.64
CA THR A 233 3.33 2.42 24.46
C THR A 233 1.92 2.87 24.11
N GLY A 234 1.54 2.69 22.87
CA GLY A 234 0.22 3.12 22.38
C GLY A 234 -0.84 2.10 22.69
N ALA A 235 -1.97 2.54 23.26
CA ALA A 235 -3.10 1.66 23.52
C ALA A 235 -3.94 1.48 22.26
N LEU A 236 -4.54 0.29 22.11
CA LEU A 236 -5.44 -0.01 21.01
C LEU A 236 -6.71 -0.65 21.55
N SER A 237 -7.86 -0.23 21.02
CA SER A 237 -9.16 -0.82 21.31
C SER A 237 -9.95 -0.93 20.02
N GLU A 238 -10.57 -2.08 19.77
CA GLU A 238 -11.48 -2.27 18.64
C GLU A 238 -12.73 -2.98 19.12
N THR A 239 -13.88 -2.36 18.88
CA THR A 239 -15.20 -2.92 19.16
C THR A 239 -15.92 -3.14 17.84
N SER A 240 -16.41 -4.34 17.59
CA SER A 240 -17.15 -4.68 16.36
C SER A 240 -18.43 -5.41 16.72
N LEU A 241 -19.49 -5.08 16.00
CA LEU A 241 -20.76 -5.77 16.10
C LEU A 241 -21.27 -6.03 14.70
N SER A 242 -21.71 -7.27 14.43
CA SER A 242 -22.37 -7.57 13.16
C SER A 242 -23.60 -8.43 13.38
N MET A 243 -24.53 -8.31 12.45
CA MET A 243 -25.77 -9.09 12.42
C MET A 243 -26.04 -9.55 11.00
N SER A 244 -26.43 -10.79 10.84
CA SER A 244 -26.82 -11.30 9.53
C SER A 244 -27.99 -12.26 9.66
N GLY A 245 -28.85 -12.30 8.63
CA GLY A 245 -30.01 -13.15 8.65
C GLY A 245 -30.95 -12.83 7.50
N GLY A 246 -32.16 -13.32 7.61
CA GLY A 246 -33.20 -13.01 6.66
C GLY A 246 -34.05 -14.21 6.27
N SER A 247 -34.89 -14.00 5.28
CA SER A 247 -35.76 -15.02 4.69
C SER A 247 -35.18 -15.53 3.37
N ASP A 248 -35.90 -16.45 2.74
CA ASP A 248 -35.54 -16.90 1.38
C ASP A 248 -35.61 -15.76 0.35
N ARG A 249 -36.37 -14.69 0.65
CA ARG A 249 -36.55 -13.58 -0.29
C ARG A 249 -35.61 -12.42 0.02
N THR A 250 -35.35 -12.14 1.29
CA THR A 250 -34.56 -10.97 1.69
C THR A 250 -33.52 -11.38 2.72
N GLN A 251 -32.26 -11.15 2.42
CA GLN A 251 -31.18 -11.39 3.35
C GLN A 251 -30.42 -10.09 3.59
N PHE A 252 -29.84 -9.97 4.79
CA PHE A 252 -29.12 -8.77 5.17
C PHE A 252 -27.86 -9.10 5.96
N TYR A 253 -26.87 -8.23 5.84
CA TYR A 253 -25.69 -8.16 6.71
C TYR A 253 -25.53 -6.70 7.15
N LEU A 254 -25.44 -6.51 8.46
CA LEU A 254 -25.26 -5.19 9.07
C LEU A 254 -24.03 -5.25 9.98
N SER A 255 -23.14 -4.28 9.90
CA SER A 255 -22.01 -4.21 10.83
C SER A 255 -21.72 -2.80 11.26
N THR A 256 -21.07 -2.69 12.41
CA THR A 256 -20.49 -1.44 12.90
C THR A 256 -19.19 -1.75 13.61
N GLN A 257 -18.24 -0.80 13.53
CA GLN A 257 -16.92 -0.93 14.15
C GLN A 257 -16.47 0.42 14.66
N TYR A 258 -15.85 0.39 15.84
CA TYR A 258 -15.08 1.53 16.35
C TYR A 258 -13.68 1.06 16.69
N LEU A 259 -12.67 1.68 16.07
CA LEU A 259 -11.25 1.42 16.30
C LEU A 259 -10.63 2.70 16.86
N ASP A 260 -9.89 2.57 17.96
CA ASP A 260 -9.11 3.66 18.56
C ASP A 260 -7.70 3.15 18.80
N GLU A 261 -6.73 3.76 18.12
CA GLU A 261 -5.32 3.40 18.21
C GLU A 261 -4.48 4.61 18.60
N LYS A 262 -3.79 4.51 19.72
CA LYS A 262 -2.80 5.49 20.14
C LYS A 262 -1.42 5.06 19.64
N SER A 263 -0.59 6.02 19.30
CA SER A 263 0.67 5.82 18.59
C SER A 263 1.85 5.58 19.54
N ILE A 264 2.96 5.12 18.97
CA ILE A 264 4.27 5.11 19.64
C ILE A 264 4.84 6.52 19.84
N VAL A 265 4.23 7.53 19.20
CA VAL A 265 4.53 8.96 19.46
C VAL A 265 3.38 9.55 20.26
N LYS A 266 3.71 10.24 21.36
CA LYS A 266 2.68 10.85 22.22
C LYS A 266 1.79 11.80 21.42
N ASN A 267 0.52 11.86 21.79
CA ASN A 267 -0.50 12.73 21.18
C ASN A 267 -0.85 12.37 19.72
N ARG A 268 -0.30 11.30 19.18
CA ARG A 268 -0.62 10.86 17.82
C ARG A 268 -1.59 9.68 17.90
N PHE A 269 -2.50 9.58 16.91
CA PHE A 269 -3.58 8.60 17.01
C PHE A 269 -4.21 8.35 15.64
N TYR A 270 -4.99 7.27 15.56
CA TYR A 270 -5.89 6.95 14.45
C TYR A 270 -7.18 6.37 15.02
N GLU A 271 -8.30 6.88 14.55
CA GLU A 271 -9.62 6.40 14.92
C GLU A 271 -10.43 6.10 13.65
N ARG A 272 -11.26 5.07 13.71
CA ARG A 272 -12.20 4.77 12.62
C ARG A 272 -13.53 4.33 13.22
N PHE A 273 -14.61 4.99 12.81
CA PHE A 273 -15.98 4.56 13.05
C PHE A 273 -16.58 4.20 11.70
N SER A 274 -17.18 3.02 11.58
CA SER A 274 -17.76 2.59 10.30
C SER A 274 -19.02 1.78 10.49
N GLY A 275 -19.84 1.77 9.44
CA GLY A 275 -21.02 0.94 9.34
C GLY A 275 -21.24 0.45 7.92
N ARG A 276 -21.73 -0.78 7.80
CA ARG A 276 -22.05 -1.41 6.52
C ARG A 276 -23.41 -2.05 6.56
N LEU A 277 -24.14 -1.89 5.48
CA LEU A 277 -25.41 -2.62 5.25
C LEU A 277 -25.38 -3.22 3.86
N ASN A 278 -25.48 -4.53 3.79
CA ASN A 278 -25.63 -5.25 2.53
C ASN A 278 -26.99 -5.97 2.55
N MET A 279 -27.74 -5.83 1.47
CA MET A 279 -29.07 -6.46 1.34
C MET A 279 -29.17 -7.14 -0.02
N ASN A 280 -29.74 -8.33 -0.02
CA ASN A 280 -30.13 -9.05 -1.23
C ASN A 280 -31.62 -9.30 -1.18
N HIS A 281 -32.32 -9.01 -2.25
CA HIS A 281 -33.76 -9.18 -2.33
C HIS A 281 -34.16 -9.87 -3.64
N ARG A 282 -34.85 -10.96 -3.53
CA ARG A 282 -35.43 -11.66 -4.68
C ARG A 282 -36.85 -11.14 -4.89
N VAL A 283 -36.99 -10.22 -5.84
CA VAL A 283 -38.29 -9.62 -6.19
C VAL A 283 -39.19 -10.70 -6.78
N SER A 284 -38.63 -11.53 -7.68
CA SER A 284 -39.31 -12.64 -8.32
C SER A 284 -38.29 -13.74 -8.68
N ASP A 285 -38.76 -14.83 -9.26
CA ASP A 285 -37.82 -15.87 -9.72
C ASP A 285 -36.90 -15.40 -10.83
N ARG A 286 -37.27 -14.32 -11.53
CA ARG A 286 -36.47 -13.76 -12.61
C ARG A 286 -35.72 -12.46 -12.25
N PHE A 287 -36.11 -11.83 -11.13
CA PHE A 287 -35.57 -10.49 -10.84
C PHE A 287 -35.04 -10.44 -9.42
N LYS A 288 -33.76 -10.12 -9.32
CA LYS A 288 -33.05 -9.97 -8.04
C LYS A 288 -32.41 -8.59 -7.97
N VAL A 289 -32.39 -8.00 -6.79
CA VAL A 289 -31.75 -6.71 -6.51
C VAL A 289 -30.82 -6.90 -5.31
N ALA A 290 -29.64 -6.35 -5.40
CA ALA A 290 -28.71 -6.30 -4.26
C ALA A 290 -28.26 -4.86 -4.04
N SER A 291 -28.06 -4.48 -2.80
CA SER A 291 -27.54 -3.17 -2.49
C SER A 291 -26.47 -3.28 -1.41
N THR A 292 -25.49 -2.42 -1.50
CA THR A 292 -24.45 -2.27 -0.48
C THR A 292 -24.35 -0.80 -0.11
N ALA A 293 -24.11 -0.53 1.17
CA ALA A 293 -23.82 0.82 1.65
C ALA A 293 -22.75 0.72 2.73
N TYR A 294 -21.76 1.57 2.63
CA TYR A 294 -20.68 1.66 3.61
C TYR A 294 -20.44 3.12 3.93
N LEU A 295 -20.39 3.44 5.22
CA LEU A 295 -20.08 4.78 5.72
C LEU A 295 -18.94 4.66 6.70
N ALA A 296 -17.98 5.58 6.61
CA ALA A 296 -16.87 5.60 7.57
C ALA A 296 -16.47 7.03 7.85
N ARG A 297 -16.03 7.24 9.08
CA ARG A 297 -15.34 8.46 9.48
C ARG A 297 -14.04 8.05 10.15
N THR A 298 -12.92 8.53 9.62
CA THR A 298 -11.62 8.35 10.26
C THR A 298 -11.08 9.69 10.74
N ARG A 299 -10.38 9.66 11.85
CA ARG A 299 -9.62 10.81 12.36
C ARG A 299 -8.23 10.34 12.71
N SER A 300 -7.24 11.16 12.41
CA SER A 300 -5.86 10.83 12.75
C SER A 300 -5.05 12.08 13.00
N ASP A 301 -4.00 11.94 13.78
CA ASP A 301 -2.92 12.90 13.83
C ASP A 301 -1.63 12.09 13.78
N ARG A 302 -0.84 12.29 12.71
CA ARG A 302 0.41 11.57 12.50
C ARG A 302 1.64 12.43 12.78
N GLY A 303 1.44 13.69 13.18
CA GLY A 303 2.53 14.61 13.50
C GLY A 303 3.30 15.03 12.25
N ILE A 304 4.57 15.33 12.42
CA ILE A 304 5.43 15.78 11.33
C ILE A 304 6.67 14.87 11.24
N THR A 305 6.80 14.19 10.09
CA THR A 305 7.88 13.25 9.84
C THR A 305 8.09 13.12 8.33
N GLY A 306 9.15 12.45 7.90
CA GLY A 306 9.49 12.32 6.49
C GLY A 306 10.51 13.35 6.08
N ASN A 307 10.49 13.77 4.81
CA ASN A 307 11.43 14.78 4.32
C ASN A 307 11.12 16.15 4.93
N ASP A 308 12.18 16.92 5.19
CA ASP A 308 12.04 18.17 5.92
C ASP A 308 13.20 19.09 5.59
N ASN A 309 12.89 20.33 5.20
CA ASN A 309 13.91 21.37 4.95
C ASN A 309 13.96 22.41 6.07
N THR A 310 13.26 22.17 7.19
CA THR A 310 13.25 23.07 8.34
C THR A 310 13.85 22.45 9.59
N ASN A 311 14.20 21.16 9.54
CA ASN A 311 14.65 20.36 10.70
C ASN A 311 13.64 20.39 11.87
N LYS A 312 12.36 20.48 11.55
CA LYS A 312 11.27 20.47 12.53
C LYS A 312 10.73 19.05 12.75
N SER A 313 10.76 18.22 11.70
CA SER A 313 10.20 16.87 11.77
C SER A 313 10.94 16.02 12.79
N TYR A 314 10.24 15.05 13.36
CA TYR A 314 10.77 14.20 14.43
C TYR A 314 12.07 13.51 14.01
N ASN A 315 12.09 12.95 12.80
CA ASN A 315 13.25 12.18 12.31
C ASN A 315 14.46 13.10 12.05
N PHE A 316 14.24 14.27 11.47
CA PHE A 316 15.34 15.21 11.25
C PHE A 316 15.86 15.76 12.58
N SER A 317 14.95 16.25 13.45
CA SER A 317 15.36 16.77 14.76
C SER A 317 16.11 15.72 15.58
N PHE A 318 15.65 14.46 15.55
CA PHE A 318 16.34 13.38 16.26
C PHE A 318 17.78 13.23 15.76
N GLY A 319 17.97 13.25 14.44
CA GLY A 319 19.31 13.14 13.85
C GLY A 319 20.24 14.28 14.24
N PHE A 320 19.70 15.45 14.61
CA PHE A 320 20.50 16.60 15.02
C PHE A 320 20.53 16.80 16.55
N THR A 321 20.06 15.82 17.34
CA THR A 321 19.98 15.96 18.80
C THR A 321 21.05 15.09 19.49
N PRO A 322 22.15 15.71 19.96
CA PRO A 322 23.12 14.94 20.74
C PRO A 322 22.52 14.54 22.09
N ASN A 323 22.83 13.33 22.54
CA ASN A 323 22.17 12.74 23.68
C ASN A 323 22.55 13.33 25.04
N PHE A 324 23.52 14.26 25.08
CA PHE A 324 23.98 14.85 26.34
C PHE A 324 23.33 16.19 26.66
N VAL A 325 22.65 16.85 25.71
CA VAL A 325 21.97 18.12 26.01
C VAL A 325 20.58 17.81 26.58
N ASP A 326 20.11 18.63 27.52
CA ASP A 326 18.79 18.42 28.13
C ASP A 326 17.78 19.40 27.50
N ILE A 327 16.97 18.87 26.60
CA ILE A 327 15.93 19.66 25.92
C ILE A 327 14.52 19.30 26.40
N ARG A 328 14.42 18.59 27.53
CA ARG A 328 13.13 18.25 28.17
C ARG A 328 12.45 19.49 28.70
N GLN A 329 11.13 19.41 28.88
CA GLN A 329 10.34 20.50 29.44
C GLN A 329 10.86 20.87 30.82
N ASN A 330 11.00 22.16 31.05
CA ASN A 330 11.42 22.71 32.34
C ASN A 330 10.33 22.51 33.40
N SER A 331 10.73 22.60 34.68
CA SER A 331 9.78 22.42 35.80
C SER A 331 8.69 23.49 35.84
N ASP A 332 8.91 24.64 35.23
CA ASP A 332 7.91 25.73 35.13
C ASP A 332 6.98 25.55 33.92
N GLY A 333 7.15 24.47 33.14
CA GLY A 333 6.34 24.22 31.97
C GLY A 333 6.84 24.83 30.68
N SER A 334 7.91 25.63 30.73
CA SER A 334 8.51 26.19 29.52
C SER A 334 9.37 25.13 28.82
N TRP A 335 9.75 25.40 27.58
CA TRP A 335 10.59 24.51 26.78
C TRP A 335 11.91 25.21 26.47
N PRO A 336 13.04 24.56 26.72
CA PRO A 336 14.30 25.12 26.30
C PRO A 336 14.45 25.09 24.78
N ASP A 337 15.17 26.05 24.23
CA ASP A 337 15.54 26.00 22.82
C ASP A 337 16.64 24.95 22.63
N HIS A 338 16.60 24.27 21.49
CA HIS A 338 17.58 23.25 21.14
C HIS A 338 18.88 23.92 20.75
N PRO A 339 20.03 23.53 21.33
CA PRO A 339 21.28 24.25 21.08
C PRO A 339 21.91 23.99 19.72
N THR A 340 21.60 22.87 19.07
CA THR A 340 22.24 22.45 17.81
C THR A 340 21.24 22.27 16.65
N ASN A 341 19.99 22.63 16.85
CA ASN A 341 18.94 22.41 15.85
C ASN A 341 17.94 23.57 15.96
N PRO A 342 17.34 23.99 14.85
CA PRO A 342 16.33 25.06 14.93
C PRO A 342 15.03 24.69 15.61
N SER A 343 14.81 23.40 15.93
CA SER A 343 13.57 22.94 16.58
C SER A 343 13.91 22.01 17.73
N ASN A 344 13.11 22.12 18.81
CA ASN A 344 13.13 21.16 19.92
C ASN A 344 12.06 20.11 19.63
N PRO A 345 12.43 18.86 19.30
CA PRO A 345 11.45 17.88 18.87
C PRO A 345 10.44 17.50 19.96
N LEU A 346 10.82 17.56 21.23
CA LEU A 346 9.88 17.24 22.31
C LEU A 346 8.81 18.31 22.41
N HIS A 347 9.18 19.58 22.21
CA HIS A 347 8.21 20.68 22.16
C HIS A 347 7.30 20.54 20.95
N THR A 348 7.86 20.16 19.80
CA THR A 348 7.07 19.92 18.57
C THR A 348 6.03 18.82 18.78
N VAL A 349 6.44 17.69 19.40
CA VAL A 349 5.50 16.60 19.72
C VAL A 349 4.37 17.10 20.63
N ALA A 350 4.69 17.99 21.57
CA ALA A 350 3.71 18.47 22.55
C ALA A 350 2.63 19.37 21.93
N VAL A 351 2.99 20.22 20.95
CA VAL A 351 2.08 21.31 20.54
C VAL A 351 1.73 21.36 19.05
N LEU A 352 2.54 20.80 18.16
CA LEU A 352 2.18 20.79 16.74
C LEU A 352 1.10 19.76 16.50
N THR A 353 0.06 20.12 15.74
CA THR A 353 -0.99 19.20 15.37
C THR A 353 -1.08 19.04 13.86
N ASN A 354 -1.42 17.84 13.41
CA ASN A 354 -1.60 17.49 12.00
C ASN A 354 -2.80 16.56 11.90
N GLU A 355 -3.99 17.13 12.05
CA GLU A 355 -5.22 16.34 12.06
C GLU A 355 -5.77 16.12 10.66
N GLU A 356 -6.22 14.91 10.42
CA GLU A 356 -6.90 14.52 9.19
C GLU A 356 -8.24 13.89 9.57
N THR A 357 -9.31 14.37 8.96
CA THR A 357 -10.64 13.77 9.08
C THR A 357 -11.10 13.35 7.70
N VAL A 358 -11.47 12.07 7.55
CA VAL A 358 -12.00 11.56 6.29
C VAL A 358 -13.42 11.05 6.52
N ASN A 359 -14.35 11.54 5.71
CA ASN A 359 -15.70 11.00 5.63
C ASN A 359 -15.83 10.27 4.31
N ARG A 360 -16.21 8.99 4.38
CA ARG A 360 -16.36 8.17 3.19
C ARG A 360 -17.75 7.58 3.10
N ALA A 361 -18.31 7.60 1.90
CA ALA A 361 -19.59 6.95 1.61
C ALA A 361 -19.44 6.17 0.30
N THR A 362 -19.64 4.85 0.37
CA THR A 362 -19.50 3.96 -0.77
C THR A 362 -20.74 3.11 -0.88
N GLY A 363 -21.28 2.96 -2.07
CA GLY A 363 -22.46 2.14 -2.22
C GLY A 363 -22.72 1.69 -3.63
N SER A 364 -23.54 0.64 -3.75
CA SER A 364 -23.95 0.12 -5.04
C SER A 364 -25.36 -0.42 -4.98
N VAL A 365 -26.01 -0.40 -6.12
CA VAL A 365 -27.25 -1.13 -6.37
C VAL A 365 -27.03 -1.97 -7.62
N SER A 366 -27.26 -3.26 -7.51
CA SER A 366 -27.19 -4.15 -8.66
C SER A 366 -28.54 -4.80 -8.88
N ALA A 367 -28.83 -5.08 -10.14
CA ALA A 367 -30.06 -5.74 -10.56
C ALA A 367 -29.71 -6.85 -11.56
N ASP A 368 -30.28 -8.03 -11.32
CA ASP A 368 -30.16 -9.19 -12.19
C ASP A 368 -31.54 -9.57 -12.70
N TYR A 369 -31.70 -9.59 -14.01
CA TYR A 369 -32.96 -9.95 -14.63
C TYR A 369 -32.73 -11.10 -15.61
N THR A 370 -33.35 -12.25 -15.32
CA THR A 370 -33.30 -13.40 -16.21
C THR A 370 -34.38 -13.22 -17.29
N VAL A 371 -33.96 -12.92 -18.51
CA VAL A 371 -34.85 -12.68 -19.64
C VAL A 371 -35.55 -13.98 -20.01
N PHE A 372 -34.76 -15.07 -20.13
CA PHE A 372 -35.34 -16.39 -20.33
C PHE A 372 -34.43 -17.46 -19.71
N ARG A 373 -35.03 -18.58 -19.42
CA ARG A 373 -34.31 -19.79 -18.97
C ARG A 373 -35.06 -21.00 -19.54
N THR A 374 -34.30 -21.89 -20.17
CA THR A 374 -34.77 -23.19 -20.66
C THR A 374 -33.99 -24.27 -19.92
N GLY A 375 -34.20 -25.54 -20.29
CA GLY A 375 -33.43 -26.62 -19.71
C GLY A 375 -31.94 -26.57 -20.00
N SER A 376 -31.55 -25.97 -21.14
CA SER A 376 -30.15 -25.93 -21.57
C SER A 376 -29.56 -24.54 -21.67
N SER A 377 -30.36 -23.49 -21.65
CA SER A 377 -29.86 -22.11 -21.93
C SER A 377 -30.54 -21.08 -21.07
N SER A 378 -29.81 -20.00 -20.80
CA SER A 378 -30.37 -18.82 -20.13
C SER A 378 -29.73 -17.55 -20.66
N PHE A 379 -30.48 -16.46 -20.61
CA PHE A 379 -29.97 -15.14 -20.90
C PHE A 379 -30.41 -14.22 -19.76
N SER A 380 -29.43 -13.52 -19.19
CA SER A 380 -29.64 -12.59 -18.08
C SER A 380 -29.02 -11.24 -18.38
N LEU A 381 -29.65 -10.20 -17.88
CA LEU A 381 -29.11 -8.83 -17.87
C LEU A 381 -28.70 -8.51 -16.44
N ASN A 382 -27.49 -7.99 -16.30
CA ASN A 382 -26.95 -7.58 -15.02
C ASN A 382 -26.55 -6.12 -15.11
N SER A 383 -26.97 -5.33 -14.14
CA SER A 383 -26.56 -3.92 -14.06
C SER A 383 -26.04 -3.61 -12.68
N VAL A 384 -25.01 -2.76 -12.62
CA VAL A 384 -24.46 -2.26 -11.36
C VAL A 384 -24.30 -0.74 -11.48
N PHE A 385 -24.87 -0.05 -10.50
CA PHE A 385 -24.73 1.39 -10.35
C PHE A 385 -24.01 1.61 -9.04
N SER A 386 -22.89 2.32 -9.05
CA SER A 386 -22.09 2.48 -7.83
C SER A 386 -21.50 3.87 -7.73
N GLY A 387 -21.20 4.24 -6.49
CA GLY A 387 -20.55 5.49 -6.18
C GLY A 387 -19.62 5.34 -4.99
N ASP A 388 -18.54 6.11 -5.02
CA ASP A 388 -17.56 6.17 -3.93
C ASP A 388 -17.20 7.64 -3.70
N TYR A 389 -17.62 8.16 -2.55
CA TYR A 389 -17.36 9.55 -2.14
C TYR A 389 -16.32 9.57 -1.04
N VAL A 390 -15.33 10.46 -1.20
CA VAL A 390 -14.30 10.72 -0.17
C VAL A 390 -14.27 12.23 0.08
N GLY A 391 -14.46 12.64 1.33
CA GLY A 391 -14.24 14.01 1.77
C GLY A 391 -13.13 14.00 2.81
N GLN A 392 -12.01 14.64 2.52
CA GLN A 392 -10.84 14.69 3.42
C GLN A 392 -10.57 16.12 3.82
N LEU A 393 -10.50 16.36 5.14
CA LEU A 393 -10.16 17.64 5.75
C LEU A 393 -8.85 17.48 6.50
N ASN A 394 -7.86 18.30 6.17
CA ASN A 394 -6.61 18.36 6.92
C ASN A 394 -6.49 19.71 7.61
N GLU A 395 -6.17 19.69 8.89
CA GLU A 395 -5.96 20.87 9.72
C GLU A 395 -4.61 20.72 10.41
N ILE A 396 -3.66 21.60 10.04
CA ILE A 396 -2.30 21.54 10.54
C ILE A 396 -1.99 22.85 11.23
N PHE A 397 -1.46 22.78 12.45
CA PHE A 397 -1.13 23.97 13.20
C PHE A 397 0.27 23.83 13.79
N SER A 398 1.16 24.77 13.41
CA SER A 398 2.52 24.92 13.94
C SER A 398 2.51 26.21 14.74
N PRO A 399 2.42 26.14 16.08
CA PRO A 399 2.22 27.33 16.90
C PRO A 399 3.41 28.32 16.86
N PRO A 400 3.15 29.62 16.98
CA PRO A 400 4.21 30.62 16.94
C PRO A 400 5.24 30.50 18.08
N GLU A 401 4.90 29.77 19.15
CA GLU A 401 5.81 29.57 20.27
C GLU A 401 6.94 28.58 20.00
N LEU A 402 6.83 27.77 18.93
CA LEU A 402 7.90 26.83 18.60
C LEU A 402 9.18 27.56 18.24
N GLN A 403 10.31 26.97 18.61
CA GLN A 403 11.62 27.58 18.42
C GLN A 403 11.84 28.07 16.99
N ASP A 404 11.58 27.23 16.00
CA ASP A 404 11.77 27.59 14.59
C ASP A 404 10.78 28.65 14.14
N GLU A 405 9.58 28.66 14.70
CA GLU A 405 8.57 29.67 14.34
C GLU A 405 8.95 31.04 14.87
N LYS A 406 9.46 31.10 16.13
CA LYS A 406 9.88 32.36 16.74
C LYS A 406 10.90 33.12 15.90
N SER A 407 11.68 32.40 15.11
CA SER A 407 12.75 33.01 14.30
C SER A 407 12.28 33.56 12.95
N LYS A 408 11.01 33.34 12.58
CA LYS A 408 10.45 33.76 11.30
C LYS A 408 9.89 35.19 11.39
N ASP A 409 9.84 35.86 10.25
CA ASP A 409 9.19 37.18 10.15
C ASP A 409 7.71 37.12 10.49
N ASN A 410 7.05 35.99 10.14
CA ASN A 410 5.64 35.75 10.41
C ASN A 410 5.50 34.43 11.17
N PRO A 411 5.69 34.46 12.51
CA PRO A 411 5.69 33.22 13.29
C PRO A 411 4.32 32.53 13.31
N GLY A 412 4.37 31.21 13.29
CA GLY A 412 3.18 30.36 13.33
C GLY A 412 2.58 30.11 11.97
N GLN A 413 2.19 28.86 11.73
CA GLN A 413 1.56 28.43 10.48
C GLN A 413 0.28 27.65 10.78
N SER A 414 -0.76 27.92 9.99
CA SER A 414 -2.00 27.13 10.00
C SER A 414 -2.34 26.75 8.57
N VAL A 415 -2.59 25.47 8.34
CA VAL A 415 -2.93 24.95 7.01
C VAL A 415 -4.31 24.28 7.09
N LEU A 416 -5.19 24.68 6.19
CA LEU A 416 -6.51 24.08 6.04
C LEU A 416 -6.65 23.56 4.62
N SER A 417 -6.73 22.23 4.45
CA SER A 417 -6.85 21.62 3.13
C SER A 417 -8.10 20.76 3.06
N ASN A 418 -8.79 20.85 1.93
CA ASN A 418 -9.99 20.07 1.64
C ASN A 418 -9.82 19.31 0.34
N THR A 419 -10.13 18.02 0.37
CA THR A 419 -10.24 17.21 -0.84
C THR A 419 -11.63 16.58 -0.88
N HIS A 420 -12.28 16.70 -2.04
CA HIS A 420 -13.54 16.00 -2.29
C HIS A 420 -13.36 15.21 -3.58
N SER A 421 -13.71 13.93 -3.55
CA SER A 421 -13.73 13.13 -4.77
C SER A 421 -15.00 12.30 -4.81
N LEU A 422 -15.58 12.20 -6.01
CA LEU A 422 -16.73 11.33 -6.26
C LEU A 422 -16.42 10.50 -7.49
N ASN A 423 -16.36 9.20 -7.32
CA ASN A 423 -16.20 8.24 -8.40
C ASN A 423 -17.53 7.53 -8.60
N THR A 424 -18.10 7.62 -9.80
CA THR A 424 -19.34 6.91 -10.14
C THR A 424 -19.06 5.91 -11.25
N ASN A 425 -19.76 4.80 -11.22
CA ASN A 425 -19.54 3.69 -12.14
C ASN A 425 -20.88 3.05 -12.48
N VAL A 426 -21.09 2.80 -13.77
CA VAL A 426 -22.26 2.06 -14.28
C VAL A 426 -21.75 0.94 -15.16
N ASN A 427 -22.12 -0.28 -14.84
CA ASN A 427 -21.84 -1.46 -15.66
C ASN A 427 -23.15 -2.10 -16.09
N LEU A 428 -23.30 -2.37 -17.39
CA LEU A 428 -24.47 -3.02 -17.97
C LEU A 428 -23.99 -4.25 -18.74
N ASN A 429 -24.38 -5.44 -18.32
CA ASN A 429 -23.88 -6.68 -18.89
C ASN A 429 -25.02 -7.59 -19.33
N GLY A 430 -24.81 -8.25 -20.47
CA GLY A 430 -25.65 -9.38 -20.90
C GLY A 430 -24.86 -10.66 -20.76
N VAL A 431 -25.47 -11.69 -20.14
CA VAL A 431 -24.81 -12.97 -19.90
C VAL A 431 -25.68 -14.08 -20.51
N PHE A 432 -25.15 -14.76 -21.54
CA PHE A 432 -25.78 -15.89 -22.18
C PHE A 432 -25.02 -17.16 -21.79
N ARG A 433 -25.74 -18.10 -21.19
CA ARG A 433 -25.20 -19.41 -20.81
C ARG A 433 -25.92 -20.49 -21.55
N THR A 434 -25.18 -21.46 -22.04
CA THR A 434 -25.77 -22.63 -22.66
C THR A 434 -24.94 -23.87 -22.35
N THR A 435 -25.62 -25.03 -22.28
CA THR A 435 -25.00 -26.33 -22.08
C THR A 435 -25.47 -27.28 -23.18
N VAL A 436 -24.50 -27.86 -23.89
CA VAL A 436 -24.78 -28.86 -24.96
C VAL A 436 -23.89 -30.08 -24.69
N GLY A 437 -24.49 -31.15 -24.19
CA GLY A 437 -23.75 -32.32 -23.75
C GLY A 437 -22.82 -31.93 -22.59
N ASP A 438 -21.54 -32.19 -22.72
CA ASP A 438 -20.52 -31.87 -21.70
C ASP A 438 -19.93 -30.46 -21.86
N ILE A 439 -20.39 -29.70 -22.85
CA ILE A 439 -19.86 -28.39 -23.14
C ILE A 439 -20.72 -27.32 -22.46
N LYS A 440 -20.13 -26.52 -21.58
CA LYS A 440 -20.77 -25.35 -20.99
C LYS A 440 -20.12 -24.11 -21.60
N SER A 441 -20.96 -23.21 -22.10
CA SER A 441 -20.53 -21.99 -22.76
C SER A 441 -21.16 -20.79 -22.09
N THR A 442 -20.35 -19.77 -21.74
CA THR A 442 -20.83 -18.50 -21.19
C THR A 442 -20.28 -17.36 -22.04
N THR A 443 -21.18 -16.58 -22.61
CA THR A 443 -20.84 -15.36 -23.33
C THR A 443 -21.31 -14.18 -22.50
N THR A 444 -20.37 -13.26 -22.16
CA THR A 444 -20.68 -12.02 -21.44
C THR A 444 -20.29 -10.85 -22.34
N SER A 445 -21.19 -9.88 -22.47
CA SER A 445 -20.91 -8.65 -23.18
C SER A 445 -21.37 -7.49 -22.33
N GLY A 446 -20.62 -6.41 -22.33
CA GLY A 446 -20.95 -5.32 -21.43
C GLY A 446 -20.46 -3.96 -21.84
N LEU A 447 -21.04 -2.98 -21.17
CA LEU A 447 -20.69 -1.56 -21.29
C LEU A 447 -20.34 -1.05 -19.91
N SER A 448 -19.32 -0.19 -19.84
CA SER A 448 -18.96 0.47 -18.58
C SER A 448 -18.81 1.98 -18.79
N PHE A 449 -19.28 2.73 -17.80
CA PHE A 449 -19.19 4.20 -17.78
C PHE A 449 -18.68 4.58 -16.41
N GLU A 450 -17.55 5.29 -16.36
CA GLU A 450 -16.96 5.73 -15.10
C GLU A 450 -16.68 7.23 -15.18
N THR A 451 -16.94 7.93 -14.08
CA THR A 451 -16.67 9.36 -13.95
C THR A 451 -15.97 9.61 -12.62
N LEU A 452 -14.87 10.35 -12.65
CA LEU A 452 -14.19 10.83 -11.45
C LEU A 452 -14.24 12.35 -11.45
N ASP A 453 -14.78 12.92 -10.36
CA ASP A 453 -14.76 14.35 -10.08
C ASP A 453 -13.95 14.55 -8.80
N TRP A 454 -12.80 15.22 -8.92
CA TRP A 454 -11.86 15.41 -7.81
C TRP A 454 -11.52 16.89 -7.68
N ASN A 455 -11.64 17.42 -6.47
CA ASN A 455 -11.34 18.81 -6.14
C ASN A 455 -10.46 18.87 -4.90
N TYR A 456 -9.41 19.67 -4.97
CA TYR A 456 -8.51 19.94 -3.85
C TYR A 456 -8.38 21.46 -3.70
N SER A 457 -8.48 21.94 -2.46
CA SER A 457 -8.18 23.33 -2.15
C SER A 457 -7.42 23.39 -0.82
N SER A 458 -6.50 24.33 -0.72
CA SER A 458 -5.69 24.51 0.49
C SER A 458 -5.49 26.00 0.74
N ILE A 459 -5.58 26.39 2.01
CA ILE A 459 -5.27 27.73 2.49
C ILE A 459 -4.15 27.60 3.52
N MET A 460 -3.09 28.35 3.32
CA MET A 460 -1.93 28.38 4.21
C MET A 460 -1.83 29.76 4.81
N ALA A 461 -1.84 29.84 6.14
CA ALA A 461 -1.78 31.07 6.88
C ALA A 461 -0.44 31.14 7.65
N THR A 462 0.21 32.30 7.65
CA THR A 462 1.44 32.54 8.41
C THR A 462 1.31 33.81 9.25
N GLY A 463 2.09 33.88 10.33
CA GLY A 463 1.99 35.00 11.26
C GLY A 463 0.71 34.93 12.05
N MET A 464 0.58 33.85 12.85
CA MET A 464 -0.63 33.67 13.67
C MET A 464 -0.67 34.70 14.81
N VAL A 465 -1.76 35.40 14.91
CA VAL A 465 -1.90 36.50 15.88
C VAL A 465 -2.02 35.98 17.31
N VAL A 466 -2.71 34.86 17.47
CA VAL A 466 -2.95 34.25 18.77
C VAL A 466 -2.73 32.74 18.65
N THR A 467 -2.71 32.07 19.79
CA THR A 467 -2.55 30.60 19.80
C THR A 467 -3.87 29.96 19.46
N GLN A 468 -4.28 30.07 18.21
CA GLN A 468 -5.48 29.42 17.67
C GLN A 468 -5.28 29.15 16.18
N THR A 469 -6.08 28.24 15.66
CA THR A 469 -5.89 27.69 14.32
C THR A 469 -6.66 28.45 13.22
N ASN A 470 -7.50 29.42 13.58
CA ASN A 470 -8.29 30.15 12.58
C ASN A 470 -7.39 30.85 11.58
N ILE A 471 -7.54 30.53 10.31
CA ILE A 471 -6.70 31.05 9.25
C ILE A 471 -6.88 32.58 9.03
N ASP A 472 -8.04 33.11 9.43
CA ASP A 472 -8.28 34.56 9.33
C ASP A 472 -7.55 35.37 10.43
N GLN A 473 -6.97 34.69 11.41
CA GLN A 473 -6.20 35.30 12.51
C GLN A 473 -4.71 35.30 12.19
N SER A 474 -4.37 35.59 10.95
CA SER A 474 -3.00 35.51 10.45
C SER A 474 -2.59 36.81 9.75
N ALA A 475 -1.27 37.05 9.68
CA ALA A 475 -0.73 38.20 8.96
C ALA A 475 -0.83 38.03 7.43
N SER A 476 -0.77 36.78 6.94
CA SER A 476 -0.74 36.53 5.49
C SER A 476 -1.33 35.17 5.19
N THR A 477 -1.99 35.06 4.04
CA THR A 477 -2.51 33.78 3.55
C THR A 477 -2.10 33.55 2.09
N SER A 478 -1.95 32.29 1.72
CA SER A 478 -1.83 31.89 0.32
C SER A 478 -2.77 30.72 0.06
N THR A 479 -3.19 30.57 -1.20
CA THR A 479 -4.20 29.59 -1.56
C THR A 479 -3.73 28.77 -2.75
N LEU A 480 -4.20 27.52 -2.77
CA LEU A 480 -3.96 26.59 -3.88
C LEU A 480 -5.27 25.88 -4.19
N GLN A 481 -5.57 25.70 -5.47
CA GLN A 481 -6.73 24.91 -5.89
C GLN A 481 -6.35 24.06 -7.09
N SER A 482 -6.81 22.82 -7.08
CA SER A 482 -6.63 21.91 -8.21
C SER A 482 -7.92 21.11 -8.41
N ARG A 483 -8.26 20.89 -9.67
CA ARG A 483 -9.47 20.13 -10.04
C ARG A 483 -9.15 19.15 -11.15
N ARG A 484 -9.76 17.97 -11.07
CA ARG A 484 -9.66 16.97 -12.14
C ARG A 484 -11.04 16.38 -12.40
N PHE A 485 -11.38 16.28 -13.66
CA PHE A 485 -12.61 15.60 -14.09
C PHE A 485 -12.22 14.61 -15.18
N GLN A 486 -12.61 13.35 -14.98
CA GLN A 486 -12.23 12.28 -15.89
C GLN A 486 -13.45 11.43 -16.23
N GLN A 487 -13.57 11.08 -17.50
CA GLN A 487 -14.62 10.18 -17.99
C GLN A 487 -13.98 9.05 -18.76
N ASP A 488 -14.35 7.82 -18.39
CA ASP A 488 -13.88 6.61 -19.05
C ASP A 488 -15.06 5.79 -19.53
N ARG A 489 -14.93 5.17 -20.69
CA ARG A 489 -15.97 4.33 -21.28
C ARG A 489 -15.35 3.06 -21.80
N GLY A 490 -16.01 1.93 -21.52
CA GLY A 490 -15.54 0.63 -21.95
C GLY A 490 -16.62 -0.19 -22.58
N VAL A 491 -16.22 -1.07 -23.50
CA VAL A 491 -17.08 -2.09 -24.11
C VAL A 491 -16.29 -3.37 -24.14
N PHE A 492 -16.95 -4.50 -23.83
CA PHE A 492 -16.23 -5.77 -23.85
C PHE A 492 -17.13 -6.92 -24.26
N VAL A 493 -16.48 -7.98 -24.73
CA VAL A 493 -17.08 -9.28 -24.92
C VAL A 493 -16.14 -10.33 -24.38
N GLN A 494 -16.70 -11.34 -23.69
CA GLN A 494 -15.93 -12.44 -23.12
C GLN A 494 -16.65 -13.74 -23.44
N GLN A 495 -15.88 -14.75 -23.82
CA GLN A 495 -16.37 -16.09 -24.10
C GLN A 495 -15.62 -17.08 -23.21
N GLU A 496 -16.38 -17.87 -22.46
CA GLU A 496 -15.82 -18.95 -21.62
C GLU A 496 -16.43 -20.25 -22.07
N VAL A 497 -15.59 -21.27 -22.24
CA VAL A 497 -16.02 -22.62 -22.65
C VAL A 497 -15.39 -23.62 -21.70
N GLN A 498 -16.19 -24.49 -21.14
CA GLN A 498 -15.74 -25.60 -20.31
C GLN A 498 -16.21 -26.90 -20.96
N VAL A 499 -15.31 -27.86 -21.14
CA VAL A 499 -15.65 -29.19 -21.69
C VAL A 499 -15.40 -30.20 -20.59
N GLY A 500 -16.48 -30.74 -20.06
CA GLY A 500 -16.46 -31.63 -18.91
C GLY A 500 -15.80 -30.93 -17.72
N ASP A 501 -14.99 -31.69 -17.00
CA ASP A 501 -14.17 -31.12 -15.91
C ASP A 501 -12.72 -30.96 -16.33
N ALA A 502 -12.39 -31.21 -17.59
CA ALA A 502 -11.01 -31.31 -18.04
C ALA A 502 -10.49 -30.03 -18.71
N ILE A 503 -11.30 -29.38 -19.52
CA ILE A 503 -10.84 -28.27 -20.35
C ILE A 503 -11.59 -27.00 -19.99
N TYR A 504 -10.86 -25.90 -19.82
CA TYR A 504 -11.45 -24.58 -19.67
C TYR A 504 -10.68 -23.62 -20.58
N VAL A 505 -11.43 -22.84 -21.36
CA VAL A 505 -10.86 -21.81 -22.24
C VAL A 505 -11.66 -20.51 -22.01
N ALA A 506 -10.95 -19.40 -21.86
CA ALA A 506 -11.55 -18.08 -21.77
C ALA A 506 -10.85 -17.14 -22.77
N SER A 507 -11.67 -16.36 -23.47
CA SER A 507 -11.16 -15.30 -24.33
C SER A 507 -11.96 -14.04 -24.10
N SER A 508 -11.32 -12.88 -24.22
CA SER A 508 -12.03 -11.60 -24.12
C SER A 508 -11.37 -10.53 -24.97
N LEU A 509 -12.19 -9.56 -25.34
CA LEU A 509 -11.70 -8.35 -25.98
C LEU A 509 -12.42 -7.18 -25.34
N ARG A 510 -11.63 -6.24 -24.81
CA ARG A 510 -12.16 -5.03 -24.18
C ARG A 510 -11.61 -3.81 -24.90
N GLY A 511 -12.47 -2.84 -25.17
CA GLY A 511 -12.08 -1.54 -25.71
C GLY A 511 -12.39 -0.45 -24.71
N ASP A 512 -11.41 0.43 -24.46
CA ASP A 512 -11.58 1.57 -23.55
C ASP A 512 -11.19 2.87 -24.24
N LYS A 513 -11.94 3.92 -23.94
CA LYS A 513 -11.53 5.29 -24.27
C LYS A 513 -11.64 6.16 -23.02
N SER A 514 -10.83 7.19 -22.95
CA SER A 514 -10.72 8.04 -21.77
C SER A 514 -10.50 9.49 -22.14
N SER A 515 -11.05 10.38 -21.35
CA SER A 515 -10.82 11.82 -21.51
C SER A 515 -9.37 12.24 -21.22
N THR A 516 -8.56 11.35 -20.60
CA THR A 516 -7.15 11.64 -20.31
C THR A 516 -6.24 11.43 -21.52
N LEU A 517 -6.73 10.74 -22.55
CA LEU A 517 -5.93 10.41 -23.73
C LEU A 517 -5.94 11.55 -24.75
N GLY A 518 -4.93 11.58 -25.60
CA GLY A 518 -4.87 12.55 -26.68
C GLY A 518 -6.05 12.39 -27.64
N LYS A 519 -6.29 11.15 -28.06
CA LYS A 519 -7.42 10.81 -28.92
C LYS A 519 -8.57 10.27 -28.10
N THR A 520 -9.41 11.14 -27.60
CA THR A 520 -10.46 10.82 -26.63
C THR A 520 -11.59 9.93 -27.19
N ASP A 521 -11.74 9.91 -28.52
CA ASP A 521 -12.82 9.15 -29.17
C ASP A 521 -12.36 7.81 -29.75
N VAL A 522 -11.08 7.44 -29.54
CA VAL A 522 -10.53 6.18 -30.05
C VAL A 522 -10.54 5.13 -28.96
N TYR A 523 -11.07 3.96 -29.28
CA TYR A 523 -11.02 2.81 -28.40
C TYR A 523 -9.65 2.15 -28.48
N ASN A 524 -9.05 1.91 -27.31
CA ASN A 524 -7.85 1.12 -27.16
C ASN A 524 -8.26 -0.30 -26.77
N TRP A 525 -7.81 -1.30 -27.50
CA TRP A 525 -8.31 -2.67 -27.39
C TRP A 525 -7.33 -3.55 -26.62
N TYR A 526 -7.85 -4.38 -25.71
CA TYR A 526 -7.10 -5.22 -24.79
C TYR A 526 -7.60 -6.66 -24.89
N PRO A 527 -6.90 -7.51 -25.66
CA PRO A 527 -7.30 -8.91 -25.82
C PRO A 527 -6.80 -9.79 -24.69
N LYS A 528 -7.49 -10.91 -24.49
CA LYS A 528 -7.09 -11.95 -23.56
C LYS A 528 -7.47 -13.31 -24.14
N VAL A 529 -6.57 -14.31 -23.98
CA VAL A 529 -6.88 -15.72 -24.25
C VAL A 529 -6.18 -16.54 -23.15
N ALA A 530 -6.92 -17.48 -22.55
CA ALA A 530 -6.36 -18.31 -21.50
C ALA A 530 -7.00 -19.69 -21.55
N GLY A 531 -6.24 -20.71 -21.18
CA GLY A 531 -6.76 -22.06 -21.15
C GLY A 531 -6.10 -22.90 -20.07
N SER A 532 -6.83 -23.90 -19.61
CA SER A 532 -6.30 -24.90 -18.69
C SER A 532 -6.77 -26.28 -19.05
N TYR A 533 -5.94 -27.26 -18.74
CA TYR A 533 -6.25 -28.68 -18.90
C TYR A 533 -6.01 -29.40 -17.59
N GLN A 534 -7.04 -30.10 -17.14
CA GLN A 534 -7.08 -30.85 -15.91
C GLN A 534 -6.86 -32.32 -16.26
N PHE A 535 -5.75 -32.90 -15.84
CA PHE A 535 -5.47 -34.34 -16.10
C PHE A 535 -6.16 -35.24 -15.12
N GLY A 536 -6.63 -34.70 -13.97
CA GLY A 536 -7.19 -35.52 -12.92
C GLY A 536 -6.12 -36.31 -12.17
N SER A 537 -6.50 -37.45 -11.64
CA SER A 537 -5.57 -38.34 -10.94
C SER A 537 -4.67 -39.04 -11.95
N MET A 538 -3.36 -39.02 -11.69
CA MET A 538 -2.38 -39.60 -12.62
C MET A 538 -1.37 -40.47 -11.91
N ALA A 539 -1.19 -41.69 -12.45
CA ALA A 539 -0.11 -42.62 -12.12
C ALA A 539 -0.01 -43.00 -10.62
N GLY A 540 -1.09 -42.81 -9.87
CA GLY A 540 -1.09 -43.12 -8.44
C GLY A 540 -0.24 -42.19 -7.60
N VAL A 541 0.36 -41.17 -8.21
CA VAL A 541 1.20 -40.16 -7.50
C VAL A 541 0.45 -38.86 -7.36
N PHE A 542 -0.14 -38.37 -8.45
CA PHE A 542 -0.87 -37.13 -8.44
C PHE A 542 -2.37 -37.38 -8.19
N ASP A 543 -2.92 -36.70 -7.18
CA ASP A 543 -4.36 -36.71 -6.95
C ASP A 543 -5.05 -35.82 -7.96
N ASN A 544 -4.34 -34.77 -8.42
CA ASN A 544 -4.82 -33.83 -9.42
C ASN A 544 -3.60 -33.17 -10.07
N LEU A 545 -3.71 -32.92 -11.38
CA LEU A 545 -2.65 -32.19 -12.11
C LEU A 545 -3.33 -31.27 -13.11
N LYS A 546 -3.00 -29.98 -13.09
CA LYS A 546 -3.51 -28.97 -14.02
C LYS A 546 -2.35 -28.21 -14.67
N VAL A 547 -2.47 -28.04 -15.98
CA VAL A 547 -1.57 -27.15 -16.74
C VAL A 547 -2.37 -25.98 -17.25
N ARG A 548 -1.82 -24.78 -17.21
CA ARG A 548 -2.52 -23.55 -17.62
C ARG A 548 -1.61 -22.64 -18.41
N VAL A 549 -2.18 -21.92 -19.36
CA VAL A 549 -1.49 -20.90 -20.15
C VAL A 549 -2.41 -19.71 -20.32
N ALA A 550 -1.85 -18.51 -20.27
CA ALA A 550 -2.63 -17.30 -20.42
C ALA A 550 -1.81 -16.22 -21.13
N TYR A 551 -2.53 -15.43 -21.93
CA TYR A 551 -2.01 -14.23 -22.60
C TYR A 551 -3.03 -13.12 -22.41
N GLY A 552 -2.58 -11.91 -22.13
CA GLY A 552 -3.49 -10.79 -22.01
C GLY A 552 -2.80 -9.44 -22.02
N GLN A 553 -3.58 -8.42 -22.33
CA GLN A 553 -3.11 -7.05 -22.34
C GLN A 553 -3.97 -6.17 -21.45
N THR A 554 -3.32 -5.20 -20.81
CA THR A 554 -3.96 -4.14 -20.02
C THR A 554 -3.31 -2.81 -20.36
N GLY A 555 -3.95 -1.74 -19.93
CA GLY A 555 -3.41 -0.41 -20.09
C GLY A 555 -3.20 0.32 -18.76
N ASN A 556 -2.48 1.44 -18.86
CA ASN A 556 -2.33 2.39 -17.77
C ASN A 556 -2.58 3.78 -18.35
N LEU A 557 -3.61 4.45 -17.86
CA LEU A 557 -4.00 5.77 -18.37
C LEU A 557 -3.00 6.84 -17.90
N PRO A 558 -2.71 7.84 -18.76
CA PRO A 558 -1.87 8.95 -18.36
C PRO A 558 -2.56 9.86 -17.35
N PRO A 559 -1.79 10.65 -16.59
CA PRO A 559 -2.41 11.71 -15.77
C PRO A 559 -3.24 12.65 -16.68
N PRO A 560 -4.35 13.19 -16.17
CA PRO A 560 -5.19 14.07 -17.00
C PRO A 560 -4.47 15.29 -17.58
N THR A 561 -3.39 15.71 -16.93
CA THR A 561 -2.63 16.89 -17.34
C THR A 561 -1.55 16.61 -18.39
N ALA A 562 -1.24 15.33 -18.66
CA ALA A 562 -0.09 14.99 -19.52
C ALA A 562 -0.25 15.50 -20.97
N LYS A 563 -1.47 15.63 -21.46
CA LYS A 563 -1.69 16.09 -22.83
C LYS A 563 -1.68 17.61 -22.98
N TYR A 564 -1.72 18.36 -21.89
CA TYR A 564 -1.82 19.81 -21.89
C TYR A 564 -0.51 20.45 -21.43
N THR A 565 -0.14 21.56 -22.09
CA THR A 565 0.96 22.39 -21.62
C THR A 565 0.45 23.26 -20.48
N SER A 566 1.03 23.14 -19.29
CA SER A 566 0.60 23.92 -18.14
C SER A 566 1.02 25.38 -18.26
N MET A 567 0.18 26.28 -17.77
CA MET A 567 0.43 27.72 -17.73
C MET A 567 0.30 28.18 -16.29
N SER A 568 1.20 29.06 -15.86
CA SER A 568 1.18 29.63 -14.50
C SER A 568 0.90 31.14 -14.57
N PRO A 569 0.06 31.66 -13.67
CA PRO A 569 -0.16 33.12 -13.62
C PRO A 569 1.08 33.83 -13.17
N TYR A 570 1.28 35.05 -13.68
CA TYR A 570 2.46 35.87 -13.38
C TYR A 570 2.15 37.31 -13.57
N UNK A 571 2.61 38.19 -12.98
CA UNK A 571 2.44 39.30 -13.13
C UNK A 571 3.33 39.73 -13.95
N ILE A 572 3.11 40.33 -14.78
CA ILE A 572 3.97 40.89 -15.82
C ILE A 572 3.70 42.38 -15.93
N GLY A 573 4.65 43.19 -15.54
CA GLY A 573 4.51 44.62 -15.65
C GLY A 573 3.33 45.22 -14.91
N GLY A 574 2.93 44.62 -13.78
CA GLY A 574 1.81 45.07 -12.98
C GLY A 574 0.46 44.54 -13.41
N MET A 575 0.43 43.73 -14.46
CA MET A 575 -0.79 43.11 -14.97
C MET A 575 -0.73 41.62 -14.90
N GLY A 576 -1.88 40.97 -14.75
CA GLY A 576 -1.97 39.51 -14.80
C GLY A 576 -1.60 38.99 -16.19
N GLY A 577 -0.73 38.03 -16.26
CA GLY A 577 -0.33 37.32 -17.46
C GLY A 577 -0.16 35.86 -17.21
N LEU A 578 0.19 35.09 -18.24
CA LEU A 578 0.47 33.66 -18.13
C LEU A 578 1.83 33.38 -18.72
N VAL A 579 2.59 32.51 -18.03
CA VAL A 579 3.87 32.00 -18.53
C VAL A 579 3.77 30.47 -18.57
N SER A 580 4.61 29.83 -19.40
CA SER A 580 4.62 28.37 -19.44
C SER A 580 5.01 27.81 -18.07
N GLY A 581 4.38 26.72 -17.68
CA GLY A 581 4.64 26.07 -16.39
C GLY A 581 5.88 25.18 -16.38
N GLY A 582 6.67 25.22 -17.43
CA GLY A 582 7.92 24.48 -17.50
C GLY A 582 7.78 23.08 -18.10
N VAL A 583 6.59 22.49 -18.12
CA VAL A 583 6.36 21.16 -18.68
C VAL A 583 5.49 21.26 -19.91
N ALA A 584 6.00 20.79 -21.05
CA ALA A 584 5.24 20.74 -22.30
C ALA A 584 4.35 19.51 -22.30
N GLY A 585 3.09 19.68 -22.69
CA GLY A 585 2.15 18.58 -22.86
C GLY A 585 2.40 17.79 -24.13
N PHE A 586 1.83 16.58 -24.17
CA PHE A 586 1.91 15.71 -25.35
C PHE A 586 0.48 15.46 -25.84
N GLU A 587 0.09 16.20 -26.90
CA GLU A 587 -1.28 16.16 -27.43
C GLU A 587 -1.73 14.78 -27.92
N ASP A 588 -0.80 13.92 -28.32
CA ASP A 588 -1.09 12.58 -28.82
C ASP A 588 -0.84 11.49 -27.77
N VAL A 589 -0.86 11.82 -26.49
CA VAL A 589 -0.55 10.88 -25.41
C VAL A 589 -1.43 9.62 -25.49
N GLU A 590 -0.79 8.46 -25.38
CA GLU A 590 -1.42 7.14 -25.42
C GLU A 590 -1.28 6.44 -24.08
N PRO A 591 -2.11 5.41 -23.79
CA PRO A 591 -1.89 4.63 -22.56
C PRO A 591 -0.61 3.83 -22.67
N GLU A 592 0.06 3.61 -21.56
CA GLU A 592 1.06 2.55 -21.47
C GLU A 592 0.33 1.22 -21.64
N ARG A 593 0.95 0.26 -22.33
CA ARG A 593 0.32 -1.04 -22.62
C ARG A 593 1.17 -2.16 -22.09
N THR A 594 0.60 -3.02 -21.24
CA THR A 594 1.25 -4.20 -20.70
C THR A 594 0.72 -5.43 -21.38
N THR A 595 1.62 -6.24 -21.91
CA THR A 595 1.32 -7.56 -22.50
C THR A 595 1.96 -8.62 -21.60
N GLU A 596 1.19 -9.59 -21.16
CA GLU A 596 1.70 -10.66 -20.31
C GLU A 596 1.40 -12.02 -20.89
N THR A 597 2.39 -12.89 -20.84
CA THR A 597 2.25 -14.32 -21.11
C THR A 597 2.60 -15.08 -19.84
N GLU A 598 1.76 -16.05 -19.49
CA GLU A 598 1.89 -16.79 -18.25
C GLU A 598 1.74 -18.29 -18.54
N PHE A 599 2.57 -19.12 -17.92
CA PHE A 599 2.45 -20.56 -17.92
C PHE A 599 2.46 -21.07 -16.49
N GLY A 600 1.58 -22.04 -16.16
CA GLY A 600 1.52 -22.57 -14.81
C GLY A 600 1.23 -24.06 -14.76
N VAL A 601 1.64 -24.65 -13.64
CA VAL A 601 1.35 -26.04 -13.31
C VAL A 601 0.89 -26.08 -11.85
N ASP A 602 -0.27 -26.66 -11.61
CA ASP A 602 -0.80 -26.86 -10.25
C ASP A 602 -1.05 -28.35 -10.05
N PHE A 603 -0.60 -28.89 -8.91
CA PHE A 603 -0.89 -30.30 -8.62
C PHE A 603 -1.05 -30.56 -7.14
N SER A 604 -1.72 -31.63 -6.81
CA SER A 604 -1.75 -32.20 -5.46
C SER A 604 -1.30 -33.64 -5.53
N ALA A 605 -0.71 -34.13 -4.44
CA ALA A 605 -0.10 -35.46 -4.38
C ALA A 605 -0.17 -36.02 -2.96
N PHE A 606 0.03 -37.34 -2.86
CA PHE A 606 0.10 -38.07 -1.59
C PHE A 606 -1.19 -37.93 -0.78
N ASP A 607 -2.32 -38.20 -1.43
CA ASP A 607 -3.66 -38.11 -0.83
C ASP A 607 -3.89 -36.68 -0.30
N LYS A 608 -3.58 -35.70 -1.16
CA LYS A 608 -3.76 -34.26 -0.88
C LYS A 608 -2.93 -33.77 0.32
N MET A 609 -1.85 -34.47 0.65
CA MET A 609 -0.92 -33.97 1.68
C MET A 609 -0.09 -32.81 1.17
N LEU A 610 0.22 -32.82 -0.12
CA LEU A 610 1.04 -31.81 -0.79
C LEU A 610 0.23 -31.13 -1.88
N GLY A 611 0.23 -29.80 -1.88
CA GLY A 611 -0.27 -29.01 -3.01
C GLY A 611 0.82 -28.09 -3.51
N VAL A 612 0.96 -27.95 -4.82
CA VAL A 612 1.96 -27.07 -5.43
C VAL A 612 1.29 -26.23 -6.51
N GLU A 613 1.53 -24.93 -6.49
CA GLU A 613 1.13 -24.00 -7.55
C GLU A 613 2.40 -23.32 -8.04
N PHE A 614 2.71 -23.48 -9.32
CA PHE A 614 3.93 -22.94 -9.93
C PHE A 614 3.56 -22.12 -11.14
N THR A 615 4.08 -20.90 -11.23
CA THR A 615 3.82 -19.99 -12.36
C THR A 615 5.10 -19.32 -12.81
N VAL A 616 5.30 -19.24 -14.12
CA VAL A 616 6.30 -18.37 -14.73
C VAL A 616 5.56 -17.37 -15.62
N TYR A 617 6.06 -16.15 -15.67
CA TYR A 617 5.43 -15.10 -16.49
C TYR A 617 6.48 -14.18 -17.10
N ASN A 618 6.09 -13.60 -18.23
CA ASN A 618 6.80 -12.52 -18.89
C ASN A 618 5.83 -11.38 -19.11
N GLN A 619 6.20 -10.18 -18.67
CA GLN A 619 5.45 -8.96 -18.92
C GLN A 619 6.28 -8.02 -19.78
N GLN A 620 5.67 -7.46 -20.82
CA GLN A 620 6.26 -6.43 -21.68
C GLN A 620 5.39 -5.19 -21.58
N VAL A 621 5.99 -4.05 -21.23
CA VAL A 621 5.29 -2.75 -21.18
C VAL A 621 5.82 -1.89 -22.31
N ASP A 622 4.91 -1.42 -23.18
CA ASP A 622 5.25 -0.55 -24.31
C ASP A 622 4.61 0.82 -24.11
N GLY A 623 5.20 1.83 -24.72
CA GLY A 623 4.70 3.19 -24.64
C GLY A 623 4.85 3.80 -23.25
N LEU A 624 5.92 3.44 -22.53
CA LEU A 624 6.19 4.04 -21.22
C LEU A 624 6.10 5.55 -21.32
N LEU A 625 5.27 6.15 -20.46
CA LEU A 625 5.09 7.59 -20.42
C LEU A 625 6.20 8.20 -19.55
N LEU A 626 7.03 9.01 -20.18
CA LEU A 626 8.20 9.60 -19.56
C LEU A 626 8.12 11.12 -19.60
N GLN A 627 8.66 11.77 -18.58
CA GLN A 627 8.82 13.21 -18.54
C GLN A 627 10.30 13.49 -18.80
N VAL A 628 10.60 13.91 -20.03
CA VAL A 628 11.98 13.99 -20.52
C VAL A 628 12.46 15.44 -20.54
N GLU A 629 13.74 15.64 -20.27
CA GLU A 629 14.36 16.97 -20.29
C GLU A 629 14.26 17.62 -21.65
N GLU A 630 14.04 18.93 -21.66
CA GLU A 630 14.02 19.75 -22.86
C GLU A 630 15.11 20.82 -22.79
N ALA A 631 15.60 21.21 -23.95
CA ALA A 631 16.57 22.30 -24.03
C ALA A 631 15.90 23.62 -23.56
N PRO A 632 16.54 24.40 -22.68
CA PRO A 632 15.95 25.66 -22.20
C PRO A 632 15.49 26.62 -23.29
N SER A 633 16.10 26.54 -24.48
CA SER A 633 15.69 27.37 -25.62
C SER A 633 14.27 27.09 -26.10
N THR A 634 13.67 25.95 -25.75
CA THR A 634 12.28 25.65 -26.09
C THR A 634 11.28 26.38 -25.19
N GLY A 635 11.73 26.93 -24.06
CA GLY A 635 10.87 27.54 -23.06
C GLY A 635 10.33 26.53 -22.03
N PHE A 636 10.77 25.27 -22.10
CA PHE A 636 10.33 24.22 -21.20
C PHE A 636 11.53 23.55 -20.56
N SER A 637 11.33 23.05 -19.35
CA SER A 637 12.33 22.22 -18.67
C SER A 637 12.17 20.73 -19.00
N SER A 638 10.95 20.32 -19.34
CA SER A 638 10.65 18.93 -19.68
C SER A 638 9.40 18.85 -20.54
N LYS A 639 9.18 17.67 -21.12
CA LYS A 639 7.96 17.36 -21.85
C LYS A 639 7.54 15.92 -21.63
N TRP A 640 6.26 15.64 -21.80
CA TRP A 640 5.72 14.27 -21.75
C TRP A 640 5.91 13.58 -23.10
N ALA A 641 6.20 12.27 -23.06
CA ALA A 641 6.31 11.44 -24.26
C ALA A 641 6.11 9.96 -23.92
N ASN A 642 5.45 9.21 -24.82
CA ASN A 642 5.43 7.74 -24.76
C ASN A 642 6.73 7.26 -25.44
N ALA A 643 7.77 7.00 -24.65
CA ALA A 643 9.14 6.97 -25.19
C ALA A 643 9.99 5.80 -24.71
N GLY A 644 9.38 4.71 -24.26
CA GLY A 644 10.18 3.57 -23.83
C GLY A 644 9.41 2.28 -23.72
N SER A 645 10.15 1.20 -23.48
CA SER A 645 9.58 -0.12 -23.21
C SER A 645 10.39 -0.82 -22.12
N MET A 646 9.74 -1.69 -21.37
CA MET A 646 10.41 -2.51 -20.37
C MET A 646 9.79 -3.90 -20.32
N LYS A 647 10.56 -4.87 -19.84
CA LYS A 647 10.05 -6.22 -19.59
C LYS A 647 10.32 -6.64 -18.16
N THR A 648 9.51 -7.55 -17.66
CA THR A 648 9.70 -8.19 -16.36
C THR A 648 9.45 -9.68 -16.50
N ASP A 649 10.43 -10.48 -16.10
CA ASP A 649 10.31 -11.94 -16.04
C ASP A 649 10.18 -12.33 -14.57
N GLY A 650 9.27 -13.25 -14.26
CA GLY A 650 9.04 -13.65 -12.87
C GLY A 650 8.67 -15.10 -12.69
N VAL A 651 8.89 -15.57 -11.46
CA VAL A 651 8.57 -16.93 -11.02
C VAL A 651 7.81 -16.82 -9.70
N GLU A 652 6.72 -17.59 -9.58
CA GLU A 652 5.91 -17.67 -8.36
C GLU A 652 5.71 -19.14 -8.01
N LEU A 653 5.85 -19.46 -6.73
CA LEU A 653 5.66 -20.83 -6.24
C LEU A 653 4.90 -20.78 -4.92
N GLY A 654 3.84 -21.59 -4.82
CA GLY A 654 3.13 -21.84 -3.58
C GLY A 654 3.20 -23.32 -3.26
N VAL A 655 3.59 -23.67 -2.04
CA VAL A 655 3.62 -25.06 -1.57
C VAL A 655 2.78 -25.15 -0.32
N THR A 656 1.76 -25.98 -0.35
CA THR A 656 0.89 -26.23 0.80
C THR A 656 1.09 -27.66 1.27
N LEU A 657 1.38 -27.83 2.55
CA LEU A 657 1.55 -29.14 3.19
C LEU A 657 0.53 -29.32 4.30
N ASN A 658 -0.06 -30.49 4.37
CA ASN A 658 -0.91 -30.87 5.49
C ASN A 658 -0.42 -32.24 6.03
N PRO A 659 0.74 -32.26 6.69
CA PRO A 659 1.41 -33.52 7.01
C PRO A 659 0.76 -34.29 8.16
N VAL A 660 0.01 -33.61 9.03
CA VAL A 660 -0.71 -34.28 10.13
C VAL A 660 -2.17 -33.84 10.08
N ARG A 661 -3.04 -34.81 9.93
CA ARG A 661 -4.50 -34.59 9.75
C ARG A 661 -5.24 -35.52 10.70
N SER A 662 -5.50 -35.07 11.90
CA SER A 662 -6.32 -35.82 12.85
C SER A 662 -7.21 -34.86 13.61
N LYS A 663 -8.24 -35.40 14.25
CA LYS A 663 -9.17 -34.58 15.06
C LYS A 663 -8.44 -33.93 16.25
N ALA A 664 -7.43 -34.63 16.80
CA ALA A 664 -6.68 -34.12 17.94
C ALA A 664 -5.62 -33.10 17.54
N PHE A 665 -5.06 -33.22 16.33
CA PHE A 665 -3.95 -32.40 15.90
C PHE A 665 -3.98 -32.25 14.38
N ASN A 666 -4.01 -31.02 13.88
CA ASN A 666 -3.95 -30.74 12.46
C ASN A 666 -2.88 -29.69 12.23
N TRP A 667 -1.98 -29.93 11.25
CA TRP A 667 -0.95 -28.98 10.90
C TRP A 667 -1.05 -28.67 9.41
N LEU A 668 -1.29 -27.39 9.09
CA LEU A 668 -1.34 -26.89 7.71
C LEU A 668 -0.24 -25.85 7.56
N SER A 669 0.64 -26.07 6.58
CA SER A 669 1.77 -25.17 6.31
C SER A 669 1.70 -24.70 4.88
N LYS A 670 1.77 -23.38 4.65
CA LYS A 670 1.83 -22.79 3.32
C LYS A 670 3.09 -21.95 3.18
N THR A 671 3.90 -22.27 2.18
CA THR A 671 5.10 -21.52 1.84
C THR A 671 4.88 -20.86 0.48
N THR A 672 5.15 -19.54 0.39
CA THR A 672 5.18 -18.84 -0.88
C THR A 672 6.61 -18.41 -1.19
N PHE A 673 6.93 -18.39 -2.46
CA PHE A 673 8.23 -17.92 -2.97
C PHE A 673 7.95 -17.13 -4.24
N TYR A 674 8.62 -15.99 -4.41
CA TYR A 674 8.57 -15.30 -5.70
C TYR A 674 9.82 -14.48 -5.93
N THR A 675 10.14 -14.31 -7.20
CA THR A 675 11.24 -13.49 -7.68
C THR A 675 10.88 -12.90 -9.04
N SER A 676 11.43 -11.74 -9.34
CA SER A 676 11.25 -11.11 -10.64
C SER A 676 12.48 -10.29 -11.00
N LYS A 677 12.65 -10.08 -12.31
CA LYS A 677 13.75 -9.29 -12.87
C LYS A 677 13.20 -8.39 -13.97
N ALA A 678 13.51 -7.11 -13.91
CA ALA A 678 13.04 -6.13 -14.89
C ALA A 678 14.20 -5.58 -15.70
N GLU A 679 13.89 -5.10 -16.91
CA GLU A 679 14.89 -4.50 -17.81
C GLU A 679 14.21 -3.49 -18.73
N ILE A 680 14.83 -2.33 -18.92
CA ILE A 680 14.42 -1.36 -19.95
C ILE A 680 14.90 -1.92 -21.30
N THR A 681 13.96 -2.25 -22.18
CA THR A 681 14.28 -2.89 -23.47
C THR A 681 14.42 -1.89 -24.60
N GLU A 682 13.76 -0.73 -24.49
CA GLU A 682 13.85 0.35 -25.46
C GLU A 682 13.73 1.68 -24.75
N LEU A 683 14.53 2.65 -25.18
CA LEU A 683 14.48 4.00 -24.68
C LEU A 683 14.72 4.95 -25.85
N LYS A 684 13.75 5.81 -26.15
CA LYS A 684 13.79 6.74 -27.29
C LYS A 684 14.27 8.12 -26.88
N VAL A 685 14.77 8.26 -25.67
CA VAL A 685 15.31 9.49 -25.11
C VAL A 685 16.67 9.17 -24.49
N ASP A 686 17.46 10.19 -24.17
CA ASP A 686 18.73 9.96 -23.51
C ASP A 686 18.53 9.34 -22.12
N PRO A 687 19.43 8.47 -21.67
CA PRO A 687 19.34 7.93 -20.32
C PRO A 687 19.33 9.04 -19.27
N TYR A 688 18.58 8.83 -18.20
CA TYR A 688 18.41 9.87 -17.16
C TYR A 688 18.23 9.22 -15.80
N ASN A 689 18.38 10.05 -14.75
CA ASN A 689 18.13 9.63 -13.39
C ASN A 689 16.77 10.14 -12.91
N THR A 690 16.09 9.38 -12.05
CA THR A 690 14.79 9.73 -11.52
C THR A 690 14.69 9.25 -10.07
N GLY A 691 13.71 9.77 -9.33
CA GLY A 691 13.48 9.41 -7.94
C GLY A 691 14.48 10.00 -6.99
N GLY A 692 14.23 9.84 -5.69
CA GLY A 692 15.08 10.40 -4.67
C GLY A 692 15.05 11.92 -4.60
N PHE A 693 16.09 12.51 -4.06
CA PHE A 693 16.19 13.97 -3.86
C PHE A 693 17.24 14.60 -4.76
N ALA A 694 18.34 13.92 -4.97
CA ALA A 694 19.42 14.31 -5.88
C ALA A 694 20.24 13.08 -6.17
N THR A 695 20.91 13.05 -7.32
CA THR A 695 21.66 11.85 -7.70
C THR A 695 22.70 11.46 -6.64
N PHE A 696 23.44 12.43 -6.10
CA PHE A 696 24.46 12.11 -5.11
C PHE A 696 23.90 11.62 -3.76
N LEU A 697 22.60 11.77 -3.56
CA LEU A 697 21.90 11.23 -2.38
C LEU A 697 21.19 9.92 -2.70
N GLY A 698 21.42 9.36 -3.89
CA GLY A 698 20.77 8.14 -4.34
C GLY A 698 19.56 8.41 -5.25
N ALA A 699 19.64 7.88 -6.44
CA ALA A 699 18.59 7.99 -7.46
C ALA A 699 18.50 6.67 -8.24
N TYR A 700 17.63 6.63 -9.23
CA TYR A 700 17.35 5.43 -10.02
C TYR A 700 17.63 5.74 -11.48
N ARG A 701 18.33 4.83 -12.17
CA ARG A 701 18.79 5.05 -13.51
C ARG A 701 17.86 4.43 -14.54
N ILE A 702 17.35 5.23 -15.45
CA ILE A 702 16.55 4.77 -16.58
C ILE A 702 17.47 4.74 -17.80
N GLU A 703 17.85 3.53 -18.19
CA GLU A 703 18.81 3.29 -19.27
C GLU A 703 18.54 1.94 -19.93
N LYS A 704 18.62 1.88 -21.25
CA LYS A 704 18.38 0.64 -21.98
C LYS A 704 19.35 -0.45 -21.51
N GLY A 705 18.82 -1.65 -21.24
CA GLY A 705 19.56 -2.79 -20.74
C GLY A 705 19.72 -2.84 -19.24
N TRP A 706 19.22 -1.81 -18.53
CA TRP A 706 19.29 -1.74 -17.07
C TRP A 706 17.93 -2.05 -16.47
N ASP A 707 17.96 -2.58 -15.26
CA ASP A 707 16.76 -2.68 -14.41
C ASP A 707 16.41 -1.26 -13.94
N PRO A 708 15.16 -0.78 -14.11
CA PRO A 708 14.79 0.58 -13.71
C PRO A 708 14.85 0.79 -12.20
N HIS A 709 14.97 -0.27 -11.41
CA HIS A 709 15.12 -0.18 -9.96
C HIS A 709 16.60 -0.10 -9.53
N THR A 710 17.53 0.05 -10.48
CA THR A 710 18.94 0.16 -10.19
C THR A 710 19.26 1.50 -9.54
N ILE A 711 19.94 1.44 -8.41
CA ILE A 711 20.33 2.61 -7.64
C ILE A 711 21.67 3.11 -8.17
N VAL A 712 21.75 4.41 -8.40
CA VAL A 712 22.98 5.12 -8.75
C VAL A 712 23.21 6.25 -7.77
N GLY A 713 24.42 6.77 -7.75
CA GLY A 713 24.79 7.85 -6.84
C GLY A 713 25.79 8.80 -7.49
N ALA A 714 26.67 9.32 -6.63
CA ALA A 714 27.73 10.24 -7.07
C ALA A 714 28.81 9.56 -7.90
N GLU A 715 29.00 8.24 -7.69
CA GLU A 715 30.09 7.50 -8.30
C GLU A 715 29.93 7.37 -9.81
N LEU A 716 31.00 7.66 -10.52
CA LEU A 716 31.10 7.52 -11.97
C LEU A 716 32.32 6.64 -12.30
N ASP A 717 32.26 5.93 -13.41
CA ASP A 717 33.40 5.15 -13.90
C ASP A 717 34.41 6.08 -14.60
N GLU A 718 35.51 5.52 -15.07
CA GLU A 718 36.57 6.26 -15.71
C GLU A 718 36.15 7.00 -17.00
N ASN A 719 34.99 6.63 -17.55
CA ASN A 719 34.42 7.26 -18.74
C ASN A 719 33.31 8.27 -18.39
N GLY A 720 33.03 8.49 -17.10
CA GLY A 720 32.01 9.41 -16.65
C GLY A 720 30.61 8.84 -16.63
N ASN A 721 30.45 7.51 -16.75
CA ASN A 721 29.13 6.87 -16.70
C ASN A 721 28.79 6.48 -15.26
N HIS A 722 27.49 6.46 -14.96
CA HIS A 722 27.00 6.04 -13.64
C HIS A 722 27.33 4.58 -13.35
N VAL A 723 27.67 4.29 -12.11
CA VAL A 723 27.99 2.96 -11.59
C VAL A 723 26.77 2.41 -10.88
N LYS A 724 26.47 1.12 -11.06
CA LYS A 724 25.38 0.45 -10.34
C LYS A 724 25.81 0.26 -8.89
N LEU A 725 25.07 0.89 -7.96
CA LEU A 725 25.37 0.79 -6.53
C LEU A 725 24.52 -0.28 -5.84
N GLY A 726 23.37 -0.61 -6.41
CA GLY A 726 22.45 -1.59 -5.85
C GLY A 726 21.17 -1.66 -6.65
N ASN A 727 20.22 -2.42 -6.13
CA ASN A 727 18.90 -2.57 -6.74
C ASN A 727 17.85 -2.67 -5.64
N GLU A 728 16.76 -1.93 -5.78
CA GLU A 728 15.66 -1.95 -4.83
C GLU A 728 14.91 -3.30 -4.83
N THR A 729 14.90 -4.00 -5.96
CA THR A 729 14.16 -5.26 -6.10
C THR A 729 14.85 -6.35 -5.28
N PRO A 730 14.11 -7.08 -4.44
CA PRO A 730 14.71 -8.23 -3.72
C PRO A 730 15.19 -9.32 -4.69
N ASP A 731 16.19 -10.07 -4.29
CA ASP A 731 16.57 -11.29 -4.99
C ASP A 731 15.39 -12.27 -5.02
N PHE A 732 14.73 -12.42 -3.87
CA PHE A 732 13.47 -13.18 -3.76
C PHE A 732 12.77 -12.82 -2.45
N MET A 733 11.49 -13.16 -2.38
CA MET A 733 10.71 -13.06 -1.15
C MET A 733 10.03 -14.40 -0.85
N MET A 734 9.89 -14.73 0.43
CA MET A 734 9.17 -15.92 0.88
C MET A 734 8.26 -15.57 2.04
N GLY A 735 7.13 -16.29 2.10
CA GLY A 735 6.24 -16.27 3.24
C GLY A 735 6.07 -17.69 3.77
N PHE A 736 6.05 -17.84 5.09
CA PHE A 736 5.85 -19.15 5.74
C PHE A 736 4.68 -19.00 6.69
N ASN A 737 3.53 -19.55 6.31
CA ASN A 737 2.32 -19.50 7.14
C ASN A 737 2.05 -20.89 7.69
N ASN A 738 2.01 -21.02 9.01
CA ASN A 738 1.76 -22.30 9.68
C ASN A 738 0.55 -22.15 10.59
N ARG A 739 -0.40 -23.04 10.42
CA ARG A 739 -1.59 -23.15 11.28
C ARG A 739 -1.57 -24.54 11.94
N VAL A 740 -1.58 -24.54 13.26
CA VAL A 740 -1.67 -25.78 14.05
C VAL A 740 -2.94 -25.68 14.87
N THR A 741 -3.79 -26.70 14.75
CA THR A 741 -5.01 -26.82 15.55
C THR A 741 -4.84 -28.01 16.47
N PHE A 742 -5.04 -27.81 17.77
CA PHE A 742 -4.90 -28.82 18.78
C PHE A 742 -6.15 -28.74 19.68
N GLY A 743 -7.09 -29.64 19.43
CA GLY A 743 -8.38 -29.58 20.11
C GLY A 743 -9.07 -28.23 19.90
N ASP A 744 -9.34 -27.52 20.97
CA ASP A 744 -10.00 -26.23 20.94
C ASP A 744 -9.04 -25.04 20.78
N VAL A 745 -7.74 -25.32 20.62
CA VAL A 745 -6.71 -24.28 20.48
C VAL A 745 -6.22 -24.25 19.03
N SER A 746 -6.12 -23.06 18.46
CA SER A 746 -5.52 -22.84 17.14
C SER A 746 -4.37 -21.85 17.27
N VAL A 747 -3.23 -22.19 16.65
CA VAL A 747 -2.05 -21.33 16.63
C VAL A 747 -1.71 -21.03 15.18
N VAL A 748 -1.55 -19.75 14.85
CA VAL A 748 -1.06 -19.33 13.53
C VAL A 748 0.23 -18.59 13.71
N ALA A 749 1.26 -18.98 12.95
CA ALA A 749 2.54 -18.26 12.92
C ALA A 749 2.88 -17.97 11.46
N HIS A 750 3.12 -16.69 11.16
CA HIS A 750 3.49 -16.25 9.83
C HIS A 750 4.83 -15.53 9.86
N PHE A 751 5.75 -16.00 9.02
CA PHE A 751 7.08 -15.43 8.88
C PHE A 751 7.24 -14.89 7.47
N ASP A 752 7.93 -13.76 7.34
CA ASP A 752 8.32 -13.18 6.06
C ASP A 752 9.84 -13.15 5.94
N LEU A 753 10.34 -13.52 4.78
CA LEU A 753 11.76 -13.43 4.43
C LEU A 753 11.89 -12.61 3.17
N LYS A 754 12.67 -11.54 3.23
CA LYS A 754 13.12 -10.78 2.07
C LYS A 754 14.62 -10.96 1.96
N LYS A 755 15.07 -11.52 0.84
CA LYS A 755 16.51 -11.68 0.58
C LYS A 755 16.94 -10.63 -0.42
N GLY A 756 17.95 -9.83 -0.07
CA GLY A 756 18.48 -8.82 -0.95
C GLY A 756 17.56 -7.63 -1.10
N GLY A 757 17.83 -6.82 -2.11
CA GLY A 757 17.24 -5.51 -2.25
C GLY A 757 17.98 -4.49 -1.39
N GLN A 758 18.25 -3.32 -1.97
CA GLN A 758 18.92 -2.24 -1.23
C GLN A 758 18.01 -1.04 -1.11
N ASN A 759 18.15 -0.31 0.00
CA ASN A 759 17.56 1.00 0.19
C ASN A 759 18.66 2.03 0.33
N VAL A 760 18.34 3.28 0.01
CA VAL A 760 19.22 4.41 0.28
C VAL A 760 18.85 4.97 1.65
N ASN A 761 19.74 4.80 2.62
CA ASN A 761 19.49 5.15 4.03
C ASN A 761 19.93 6.60 4.30
N LEU A 762 19.06 7.56 3.98
CA LEU A 762 19.31 8.96 4.29
C LEU A 762 19.01 9.30 5.75
N GLN A 763 18.34 8.42 6.49
CA GLN A 763 18.21 8.57 7.95
C GLN A 763 19.61 8.59 8.59
N GLU A 764 20.48 7.70 8.14
CA GLU A 764 21.88 7.66 8.60
C GLU A 764 22.64 8.92 8.20
N LEU A 765 22.42 9.41 6.97
CA LEU A 765 23.03 10.67 6.53
C LEU A 765 22.58 11.85 7.40
N ILE A 766 21.29 11.92 7.73
CA ILE A 766 20.76 12.99 8.59
C ILE A 766 21.48 12.96 9.94
N ALA A 767 21.68 11.78 10.51
CA ALA A 767 22.39 11.63 11.79
C ALA A 767 23.88 11.97 11.65
N ASP A 768 24.52 11.61 10.53
CA ASP A 768 25.91 12.00 10.25
C ASP A 768 26.05 13.53 10.21
N LEU A 769 25.13 14.21 9.51
CA LEU A 769 25.15 15.68 9.43
C LEU A 769 24.97 16.32 10.81
N GLY A 770 24.22 15.68 11.68
CA GLY A 770 24.06 16.10 13.07
C GLY A 770 25.18 15.65 14.00
N GLY A 771 26.10 14.81 13.51
CA GLY A 771 27.19 14.24 14.30
C GLY A 771 26.76 13.24 15.35
N THR A 772 25.59 12.59 15.15
CA THR A 772 24.95 11.77 16.18
C THR A 772 24.77 10.29 15.81
N THR A 773 25.28 9.86 14.64
CA THR A 773 25.10 8.46 14.19
C THR A 773 25.71 7.51 15.21
N TYR A 774 25.03 6.41 15.50
CA TYR A 774 25.44 5.46 16.52
C TYR A 774 26.85 4.91 16.31
N ASP A 775 27.31 4.81 15.06
CA ASP A 775 28.62 4.23 14.71
C ASP A 775 29.62 5.32 14.26
N PHE A 776 29.36 6.58 14.60
CA PHE A 776 30.12 7.73 14.10
C PHE A 776 31.62 7.58 14.37
N ASP A 777 31.99 7.08 15.56
CA ASP A 777 33.37 6.96 16.02
C ASP A 777 33.96 5.55 15.73
N ASP A 778 33.17 4.64 15.18
CA ASP A 778 33.64 3.31 14.82
C ASP A 778 34.47 3.34 13.53
N LYS A 779 35.07 2.22 13.20
CA LYS A 779 35.88 2.00 12.01
C LYS A 779 35.19 1.00 11.07
N GLY A 780 35.65 0.93 9.84
CA GLY A 780 35.28 -0.14 8.91
C GLY A 780 34.57 0.30 7.64
N VAL A 781 34.09 1.54 7.56
CA VAL A 781 33.48 2.08 6.33
C VAL A 781 34.56 2.62 5.38
N ASP A 782 35.61 3.23 5.93
CA ASP A 782 36.74 3.73 5.14
C ASP A 782 37.59 2.54 4.66
N PRO A 783 37.71 2.28 3.35
CA PRO A 783 38.53 1.17 2.85
C PRO A 783 40.01 1.25 3.23
N GLU A 784 40.49 2.46 3.51
CA GLU A 784 41.88 2.66 3.93
C GLU A 784 42.05 2.68 5.45
N ASP A 785 40.95 2.57 6.17
CA ASP A 785 40.88 2.54 7.65
C ASP A 785 41.57 3.78 8.32
N LYS A 786 41.60 4.89 7.61
CA LYS A 786 42.18 6.13 8.10
C LYS A 786 41.19 6.93 8.94
N LEU A 787 39.95 7.03 8.45
CA LEU A 787 38.91 7.82 9.11
C LEU A 787 37.93 6.94 9.84
N ASN A 788 37.32 7.47 10.88
CA ASN A 788 36.13 6.82 11.48
C ASN A 788 34.93 6.93 10.55
N ASN A 789 33.92 6.12 10.80
CA ASN A 789 32.77 5.95 9.89
C ASN A 789 32.06 7.28 9.57
N GLY A 790 31.67 8.05 10.60
CA GLY A 790 30.98 9.32 10.37
C GLY A 790 31.82 10.32 9.58
N PRO A 791 33.04 10.62 10.04
CA PRO A 791 33.96 11.50 9.28
C PRO A 791 34.21 11.01 7.85
N TYR A 792 34.35 9.73 7.61
CA TYR A 792 34.56 9.20 6.26
C TYR A 792 33.35 9.48 5.36
N ARG A 793 32.15 9.16 5.86
CA ARG A 793 30.91 9.37 5.10
C ARG A 793 30.71 10.84 4.75
N LEU A 794 30.96 11.73 5.73
CA LEU A 794 30.79 13.17 5.51
C LEU A 794 31.86 13.75 4.58
N ALA A 795 33.11 13.31 4.71
CA ALA A 795 34.21 13.82 3.87
C ALA A 795 33.98 13.46 2.40
N ASN A 796 33.25 12.40 2.14
CA ASN A 796 32.98 11.90 0.80
C ASN A 796 31.56 12.21 0.30
N LEU A 797 30.78 12.97 1.05
CA LEU A 797 29.43 13.34 0.63
C LEU A 797 29.50 14.16 -0.66
N GLY A 798 28.75 13.72 -1.67
CA GLY A 798 28.78 14.32 -3.01
C GLY A 798 29.73 13.64 -3.97
N SER A 799 30.61 12.75 -3.49
CA SER A 799 31.51 11.99 -4.34
C SER A 799 31.33 10.47 -4.19
N ILE A 800 30.86 10.01 -3.04
CA ILE A 800 30.59 8.59 -2.79
C ILE A 800 29.23 8.46 -2.11
N THR A 801 28.30 7.71 -2.74
CA THR A 801 26.96 7.44 -2.18
C THR A 801 26.91 6.04 -1.55
N THR A 802 27.80 5.15 -1.94
CA THR A 802 27.79 3.72 -1.58
C THR A 802 27.54 3.44 -0.10
N PRO A 803 28.14 4.17 0.87
CA PRO A 803 27.91 3.85 2.30
C PRO A 803 26.46 3.94 2.73
N TYR A 804 25.65 4.72 2.04
CA TYR A 804 24.22 4.87 2.35
C TYR A 804 23.33 3.89 1.57
N VAL A 805 23.88 3.11 0.62
CA VAL A 805 23.14 2.10 -0.13
C VAL A 805 23.29 0.77 0.63
N GLN A 806 22.27 0.38 1.36
CA GLN A 806 22.37 -0.70 2.35
C GLN A 806 21.45 -1.87 2.02
N ASP A 807 21.87 -3.08 2.37
CA ASP A 807 21.08 -4.29 2.24
C ASP A 807 19.83 -4.15 3.12
N ALA A 808 18.67 -4.24 2.51
CA ALA A 808 17.37 -4.08 3.16
C ALA A 808 16.62 -5.41 3.29
N GLY A 809 17.33 -6.52 3.26
CA GLY A 809 16.75 -7.83 3.53
C GLY A 809 16.33 -7.98 4.99
N TYR A 810 15.43 -8.90 5.25
CA TYR A 810 14.97 -9.16 6.62
C TYR A 810 14.36 -10.55 6.76
N PHE A 811 14.34 -11.04 7.98
CA PHE A 811 13.49 -12.13 8.43
C PHE A 811 12.61 -11.60 9.55
N ARG A 812 11.30 -11.78 9.43
CA ARG A 812 10.33 -11.17 10.35
C ARG A 812 9.29 -12.18 10.80
N LEU A 813 9.00 -12.21 12.10
CA LEU A 813 7.80 -12.88 12.63
C LEU A 813 6.67 -11.85 12.55
N SER A 814 5.90 -11.93 11.47
CA SER A 814 4.87 -10.93 11.14
C SER A 814 3.59 -11.14 11.92
N GLU A 815 3.27 -12.39 12.26
CA GLU A 815 2.03 -12.70 12.97
C GLU A 815 2.24 -13.95 13.83
N LEU A 816 1.77 -13.86 15.08
CA LEU A 816 1.61 -15.01 15.95
C LEU A 816 0.26 -14.86 16.63
N SER A 817 -0.61 -15.85 16.44
CA SER A 817 -1.96 -15.82 16.97
C SER A 817 -2.25 -17.13 17.71
N VAL A 818 -2.80 -17.04 18.90
CA VAL A 818 -3.24 -18.20 19.68
C VAL A 818 -4.70 -17.95 20.03
N MET A 819 -5.59 -18.81 19.54
CA MET A 819 -7.02 -18.69 19.74
C MET A 819 -7.55 -19.92 20.45
N TYR A 820 -8.38 -19.71 21.47
CA TYR A 820 -9.02 -20.76 22.24
C TYR A 820 -10.55 -20.62 22.14
N SER A 821 -11.20 -21.66 21.62
CA SER A 821 -12.67 -21.70 21.55
C SER A 821 -13.20 -22.42 22.81
N LEU A 822 -14.01 -21.74 23.58
CA LEU A 822 -14.54 -22.33 24.81
C LEU A 822 -15.46 -23.51 24.48
N PRO A 823 -15.27 -24.66 25.15
CA PRO A 823 -16.15 -25.81 24.93
C PRO A 823 -17.60 -25.49 25.28
N LYS A 824 -18.54 -26.11 24.56
CA LYS A 824 -19.97 -25.92 24.82
C LYS A 824 -20.36 -26.29 26.25
N SER A 825 -19.64 -27.20 26.88
CA SER A 825 -19.88 -27.57 28.28
C SER A 825 -19.70 -26.39 29.25
N ILE A 826 -18.83 -25.41 28.89
CA ILE A 826 -18.64 -24.22 29.71
C ILE A 826 -19.72 -23.17 29.42
N LEU A 827 -20.19 -23.10 28.16
CA LEU A 827 -21.19 -22.13 27.76
C LEU A 827 -22.57 -22.42 28.34
N GLY A 828 -22.84 -23.67 28.66
CA GLY A 828 -24.05 -24.07 29.35
C GLY A 828 -25.31 -23.85 28.51
N SER A 829 -26.37 -23.34 29.17
CA SER A 829 -27.68 -23.11 28.55
C SER A 829 -27.85 -21.67 28.05
N ALA A 830 -26.79 -20.86 28.08
CA ALA A 830 -26.84 -19.50 27.58
C ALA A 830 -27.13 -19.51 26.06
N ASN A 831 -27.84 -18.49 25.58
CA ASN A 831 -28.08 -18.31 24.13
C ASN A 831 -26.83 -17.84 23.41
N VAL A 832 -25.70 -18.44 23.73
CA VAL A 832 -24.38 -18.12 23.12
C VAL A 832 -23.93 -19.36 22.37
N GLU A 833 -23.73 -19.18 21.08
CA GLU A 833 -23.32 -20.27 20.19
C GLU A 833 -21.81 -20.55 20.29
N ARG A 834 -21.01 -19.48 20.47
CA ARG A 834 -19.57 -19.61 20.49
C ARG A 834 -18.93 -18.46 21.26
N VAL A 835 -17.92 -18.78 22.07
CA VAL A 835 -17.00 -17.79 22.65
C VAL A 835 -15.59 -18.20 22.31
N GLN A 836 -14.82 -17.26 21.77
CA GLN A 836 -13.43 -17.49 21.46
C GLN A 836 -12.61 -16.37 22.08
N VAL A 837 -11.53 -16.75 22.79
CA VAL A 837 -10.57 -15.79 23.34
C VAL A 837 -9.25 -15.98 22.64
N GLY A 838 -8.51 -14.89 22.46
CA GLY A 838 -7.28 -14.99 21.72
C GLY A 838 -6.23 -13.99 22.14
N PHE A 839 -5.00 -14.34 21.79
CA PHE A 839 -3.84 -13.47 21.83
C PHE A 839 -3.29 -13.38 20.41
N THR A 840 -2.98 -12.16 19.95
CA THR A 840 -2.32 -11.96 18.65
C THR A 840 -1.19 -10.98 18.81
N GLY A 841 -0.04 -11.34 18.26
CA GLY A 841 1.09 -10.43 18.13
C GLY A 841 1.39 -10.18 16.66
N ARG A 842 1.75 -8.94 16.33
CA ARG A 842 2.15 -8.58 14.97
C ARG A 842 3.53 -7.93 15.00
N ASN A 843 4.36 -8.29 14.01
CA ASN A 843 5.73 -7.78 13.87
C ASN A 843 6.53 -7.97 15.18
N LEU A 844 6.43 -9.15 15.77
CA LEU A 844 7.03 -9.40 17.09
C LEU A 844 8.55 -9.43 17.07
N TYR A 845 9.14 -9.78 15.93
CA TYR A 845 10.58 -9.94 15.80
C TYR A 845 11.01 -9.61 14.39
N GLN A 846 12.13 -8.93 14.25
CA GLN A 846 12.75 -8.66 12.95
C GLN A 846 14.27 -8.73 13.09
N ASN A 847 14.88 -9.46 12.16
CA ASN A 847 16.34 -9.48 12.00
C ASN A 847 16.67 -8.91 10.62
N THR A 848 17.50 -7.88 10.59
CA THR A 848 17.84 -7.18 9.34
C THR A 848 19.24 -6.57 9.46
N PRO A 849 20.03 -6.59 8.36
CA PRO A 849 21.30 -5.84 8.35
C PRO A 849 21.12 -4.33 8.11
N TYR A 850 19.91 -3.89 7.81
CA TYR A 850 19.61 -2.49 7.48
C TYR A 850 19.71 -1.60 8.73
N ASN A 851 20.40 -0.48 8.62
CA ASN A 851 20.65 0.39 9.78
C ASN A 851 19.51 1.38 10.08
N GLY A 852 18.49 1.47 9.22
CA GLY A 852 17.33 2.33 9.48
C GLY A 852 16.25 1.64 10.29
N TRP A 853 15.17 2.37 10.59
CA TRP A 853 14.03 1.84 11.36
C TRP A 853 13.26 0.78 10.59
N ASN A 854 13.13 0.92 9.26
CA ASN A 854 12.29 0.04 8.45
C ASN A 854 13.01 -0.33 7.16
N PRO A 855 13.44 -1.60 7.00
CA PRO A 855 14.12 -2.01 5.77
C PRO A 855 13.21 -2.05 4.53
N ASP A 856 11.89 -1.92 4.71
CA ASP A 856 10.94 -2.05 3.59
C ASP A 856 10.04 -0.83 3.48
N VAL A 857 10.62 0.36 3.67
CA VAL A 857 9.88 1.63 3.58
C VAL A 857 9.66 2.00 2.10
N SER A 858 8.52 2.62 1.82
CA SER A 858 8.22 3.26 0.52
C SER A 858 7.80 4.70 0.78
N GLN A 859 8.79 5.53 1.07
CA GLN A 859 8.55 6.89 1.57
C GLN A 859 7.69 7.74 0.63
N PHE A 860 7.84 7.55 -0.68
CA PHE A 860 7.09 8.33 -1.68
C PHE A 860 5.75 7.69 -2.06
N GLY A 861 5.41 6.55 -1.46
CA GLY A 861 4.15 5.88 -1.72
C GLY A 861 4.14 5.14 -3.05
N ASN A 862 3.00 5.18 -3.74
CA ASN A 862 2.73 4.34 -4.91
C ASN A 862 3.00 5.06 -6.23
N VAL A 863 4.10 5.77 -6.36
CA VAL A 863 4.39 6.57 -7.55
C VAL A 863 5.68 6.09 -8.20
N GLY A 864 5.58 5.43 -9.35
CA GLY A 864 6.68 5.08 -10.22
C GLY A 864 7.80 4.28 -9.58
N VAL A 865 8.99 4.36 -10.14
CA VAL A 865 10.20 3.81 -9.55
C VAL A 865 10.81 4.81 -8.58
N GLY A 866 11.61 4.33 -7.62
CA GLY A 866 12.36 5.21 -6.73
C GLY A 866 11.74 5.46 -5.38
N GLY A 867 10.89 4.53 -4.92
CA GLY A 867 10.23 4.66 -3.64
C GLY A 867 11.09 4.36 -2.42
N SER A 868 12.26 3.77 -2.59
CA SER A 868 13.07 3.23 -1.50
C SER A 868 14.25 4.14 -1.14
N VAL A 869 14.02 5.45 -1.08
CA VAL A 869 14.96 6.40 -0.49
C VAL A 869 14.38 6.80 0.87
N ASP A 870 15.11 6.54 1.93
CA ASP A 870 14.59 6.50 3.30
C ASP A 870 15.16 7.64 4.15
N THR A 871 14.34 8.64 4.49
CA THR A 871 14.73 9.66 5.46
C THR A 871 14.30 9.30 6.89
N GLY A 872 13.81 8.08 7.11
CA GLY A 872 13.35 7.62 8.41
C GLY A 872 12.02 8.22 8.80
N PRO A 873 10.94 8.06 7.99
CA PRO A 873 9.70 8.77 8.32
C PRO A 873 9.17 8.37 9.69
N TYR A 874 8.58 7.23 9.87
CA TYR A 874 7.94 6.87 11.14
C TYR A 874 8.29 5.41 11.40
N PRO A 875 8.87 5.05 12.56
CA PRO A 875 9.27 3.67 12.80
C PRO A 875 8.09 2.69 12.79
N LEU A 876 8.36 1.47 12.39
CA LEU A 876 7.36 0.39 12.51
C LEU A 876 7.15 0.04 13.98
N ALA A 877 5.92 -0.34 14.30
CA ALA A 877 5.55 -0.80 15.62
C ALA A 877 5.36 -2.32 15.63
N LYS A 878 5.66 -2.95 16.76
CA LYS A 878 5.16 -4.28 17.09
C LYS A 878 3.91 -4.10 17.95
N SER A 879 2.94 -5.02 17.81
CA SER A 879 1.65 -4.90 18.50
C SER A 879 1.25 -6.21 19.14
N MET A 880 0.54 -6.13 20.26
CA MET A 880 -0.02 -7.29 20.94
C MET A 880 -1.45 -7.01 21.31
N TYR A 881 -2.33 -7.99 21.14
CA TYR A 881 -3.76 -7.85 21.35
C TYR A 881 -4.31 -9.05 22.10
N LEU A 882 -5.28 -8.79 22.96
CA LEU A 882 -6.19 -9.79 23.50
C LEU A 882 -7.54 -9.57 22.85
N SER A 883 -8.22 -10.64 22.49
CA SER A 883 -9.53 -10.56 21.85
C SER A 883 -10.53 -11.49 22.49
N VAL A 884 -11.81 -11.06 22.47
CA VAL A 884 -12.95 -11.89 22.84
C VAL A 884 -13.95 -11.76 21.69
N ASN A 885 -14.36 -12.89 21.13
CA ASN A 885 -15.36 -12.95 20.09
C ASN A 885 -16.52 -13.81 20.58
N VAL A 886 -17.74 -13.27 20.50
CA VAL A 886 -18.95 -13.94 20.97
C VAL A 886 -19.94 -14.00 19.82
N SER A 887 -20.50 -15.18 19.57
CA SER A 887 -21.58 -15.38 18.58
C SER A 887 -22.85 -15.84 19.30
N PHE A 888 -23.98 -15.23 18.90
CA PHE A 888 -25.33 -15.52 19.47
C PHE A 888 -26.25 -16.05 18.41
#